data_0def9928e5cc8df554cf16489c12c7f6
#
_entry.id   0def9928e5cc8df554cf16489c12c7f6
#
_cell.length_a   1.000
_cell.length_b   1.000
_cell.length_c   1.000
_cell.angle_alpha   90.00
_cell.angle_beta   90.00
_cell.angle_gamma   90.00
#
_symmetry.space_group_name_H-M   'P 1'
#
loop_
_entity.id
_entity.type
_entity.pdbx_description
1 polymer ?
#
loop_
_entity_poly.entity_id
_entity_poly.type
_entity_poly.pdbx_seq_one_letter_code
_entity_poly.pdbx_strand_id
1 'polypeptide(L)'
;MKFQRTAIAAAVAQIAVLSSNAAWAQQTVDAAQTAGAPQANVVVVSGQRAALQSAQKIKMNSDEVVDSIVAEDIGKLPDRSITEVLSRVVGVTMDRSAQGDPQHLAVEGSGISIRGLSYVASQLNGRESFSAGGGHSLSFSDVPPELMAGVDVYKNPSAENIEGGISGLVNLRTALPFDFKGFKGSLTGSESYSTLRKGAPAPSGSLLLSNRWNTQYGEFGALIDVAKSKTKVRNDEMFVDPYYPHVGAGPNGTDLYIPKGAEWRSQAYDRDRRGDYAAFQWRPTKDVTAALTYFRSRYTEDWSEEALLGQETSWYDMQVANGVFSPTGAFLAGTISDPNNGGINYNTDHRVSDRQSSTQDFSLNVQWRVNSAWTVTNDFQRVMSQTHALDSDVATGIKLPSQTLDLRGDQPTYTFSPSDIAYLANPQNYYWAYTMEHLDRQEADSKAWKTDVKYSFDNPVLRDIRFGVRLQNLNGLNRMTNPSYNWQGITQPWNVGSGNGNITRQAFLGDPRFSGGTELGTFPNFFNGDVKVPAAVFPTDAVARNYPNSYSTLHGYYQALCAVPGTCAAWVPAGFANDPAAVNKQDEKTRAFYTQLRFGFDDLKYPIDGNIGLRYVKTTTNSSGYTVFTPPSNLPSGPNVTGANLVPIFGALATPMAYETNYHNFLPSLNLRLKYNDQLQFRFAVAKSMSRPDFNQLQAYTTLAESVRSTSTGTGTNTQTNVTGANLTGTGTGNPLLKPTTGISEDLTAEWYFAKAGSLTFAVFNKNLHDIVVNTLYNYSLNDTAGQAHNFTVTGPANGAHGYANGIEIAYQQYYDFVPDWLRGIGTQASFTLVNSKRQLNNPVRSAWCTGGAAADNLNLAINGCDTNMQSFGDLPLQGLSRKTVNFAVMYERGPIQTRLAYNWRSRFLLGVNNFGTNGTDAIDLNPNSPTFRNITANNDQAYGLPLYQEAYGQLDGSIFYQFTPKFRIGLEAQNLTNTTVKQTMVQHVGNLGHAWFTTGPRYTVQASYDF
;
A
#
# COMPACT_ATOMS: atom_id res chain seq x y z
N MET A 1 21.36 25.36 -22.59
CA MET A 1 21.34 25.83 -21.16
C MET A 1 21.16 27.35 -20.94
N LYS A 2 20.64 28.11 -21.88
CA LYS A 2 20.44 29.57 -21.73
C LYS A 2 18.95 30.01 -21.70
N PHE A 3 17.98 29.10 -21.91
CA PHE A 3 16.56 29.47 -22.02
C PHE A 3 15.70 29.25 -20.75
N GLN A 4 16.20 28.51 -19.76
CA GLN A 4 15.42 28.21 -18.55
C GLN A 4 15.58 29.22 -17.41
N ARG A 5 16.61 30.05 -17.42
CA ARG A 5 16.79 31.09 -16.38
C ARG A 5 15.85 32.28 -16.55
N THR A 6 15.34 32.49 -17.74
CA THR A 6 14.45 33.62 -18.07
C THR A 6 13.02 33.43 -17.62
N ALA A 7 12.52 32.19 -17.53
CA ALA A 7 11.14 31.92 -17.12
C ALA A 7 10.90 32.14 -15.61
N ILE A 8 11.87 31.79 -14.76
CA ILE A 8 11.78 32.01 -13.32
C ILE A 8 11.90 33.50 -12.98
N ALA A 9 12.79 34.22 -13.67
CA ALA A 9 12.95 35.66 -13.51
C ALA A 9 11.70 36.44 -14.01
N ALA A 10 11.02 35.95 -15.04
CA ALA A 10 9.77 36.56 -15.54
C ALA A 10 8.59 36.33 -14.59
N ALA A 11 8.48 35.16 -13.97
CA ALA A 11 7.45 34.85 -12.98
C ALA A 11 7.62 35.69 -11.70
N VAL A 12 8.86 35.88 -11.23
CA VAL A 12 9.16 36.72 -10.07
C VAL A 12 8.96 38.23 -10.40
N ALA A 13 9.26 38.67 -11.60
CA ALA A 13 9.05 40.05 -12.04
C ALA A 13 7.57 40.40 -12.22
N GLN A 14 6.72 39.46 -12.69
CA GLN A 14 5.28 39.66 -12.78
C GLN A 14 4.58 39.74 -11.42
N ILE A 15 5.07 39.01 -10.43
CA ILE A 15 4.56 39.08 -9.04
C ILE A 15 4.92 40.45 -8.40
N ALA A 16 6.07 41.03 -8.74
CA ALA A 16 6.49 42.33 -8.18
C ALA A 16 5.71 43.53 -8.75
N VAL A 17 5.14 43.43 -9.95
CA VAL A 17 4.39 44.52 -10.60
C VAL A 17 2.94 44.59 -10.11
N LEU A 18 2.37 43.52 -9.53
CA LEU A 18 1.00 43.52 -9.01
C LEU A 18 0.84 44.05 -7.57
N SER A 19 1.95 44.40 -6.90
CA SER A 19 1.95 44.78 -5.47
C SER A 19 1.87 46.29 -5.18
N SER A 20 1.66 47.16 -6.18
CA SER A 20 1.77 48.60 -5.99
C SER A 20 0.49 49.39 -5.67
N ASN A 21 -0.67 48.72 -5.57
CA ASN A 21 -1.91 49.42 -5.24
C ASN A 21 -2.83 48.66 -4.29
N ALA A 22 -2.56 48.67 -2.98
CA ALA A 22 -3.58 48.50 -1.94
C ALA A 22 -3.00 48.78 -0.55
N ALA A 23 -2.96 50.05 -0.18
CA ALA A 23 -2.88 50.43 1.22
C ALA A 23 -4.25 51.04 1.58
N TRP A 24 -4.92 50.48 2.60
CA TRP A 24 -5.80 51.16 3.54
C TRP A 24 -6.58 50.20 4.45
N ALA A 25 -6.50 50.54 5.75
CA ALA A 25 -7.39 50.18 6.85
C ALA A 25 -7.05 48.97 7.74
N GLN A 26 -6.36 49.30 8.82
CA GLN A 26 -6.41 48.55 10.09
C GLN A 26 -7.44 49.22 11.02
N GLN A 27 -8.34 48.47 11.60
CA GLN A 27 -9.06 48.80 12.84
C GLN A 27 -9.21 47.55 13.70
N THR A 28 -8.78 47.63 14.93
CA THR A 28 -8.86 46.63 16.00
C THR A 28 -10.23 46.72 16.69
N VAL A 29 -10.86 45.52 16.91
CA VAL A 29 -11.96 45.41 17.89
C VAL A 29 -11.86 44.08 18.62
N ASP A 30 -12.05 44.16 19.94
CA ASP A 30 -11.95 43.09 20.92
C ASP A 30 -12.97 41.97 20.76
N ALA A 31 -12.56 40.76 21.15
CA ALA A 31 -13.35 39.55 21.10
C ALA A 31 -14.09 39.26 22.43
N ALA A 32 -15.37 39.05 22.36
CA ALA A 32 -16.15 38.40 23.42
C ALA A 32 -16.40 36.93 23.07
N GLN A 33 -15.93 36.04 23.94
CA GLN A 33 -16.12 34.58 23.85
C GLN A 33 -17.57 34.20 24.15
N THR A 34 -18.15 33.37 23.28
CA THR A 34 -19.32 32.54 23.63
C THR A 34 -19.02 31.11 23.22
N ALA A 35 -19.07 30.25 24.22
CA ALA A 35 -18.80 28.81 24.09
C ALA A 35 -19.95 28.11 23.30
N GLY A 36 -19.58 27.56 22.14
CA GLY A 36 -20.38 26.58 21.37
C GLY A 36 -19.50 25.42 21.02
N ALA A 37 -20.08 24.22 20.94
CA ALA A 37 -19.39 22.94 20.78
C ALA A 37 -18.24 22.96 19.75
N PRO A 38 -17.16 22.22 19.93
CA PRO A 38 -15.95 22.33 19.14
C PRO A 38 -16.12 21.66 17.77
N GLN A 39 -16.62 22.40 16.77
CA GLN A 39 -15.97 22.32 15.49
C GLN A 39 -14.56 22.84 15.73
N ALA A 40 -13.53 22.00 15.49
CA ALA A 40 -12.17 22.47 15.58
C ALA A 40 -12.02 23.66 14.64
N ASN A 41 -12.05 24.87 15.20
CA ASN A 41 -11.77 26.07 14.45
C ASN A 41 -10.41 25.87 13.80
N VAL A 42 -10.36 25.91 12.47
CA VAL A 42 -9.09 25.97 11.75
C VAL A 42 -8.47 27.30 12.15
N VAL A 43 -7.56 27.25 13.13
CA VAL A 43 -6.80 28.42 13.54
C VAL A 43 -5.74 28.61 12.47
N VAL A 44 -5.84 29.67 11.68
CA VAL A 44 -4.75 30.11 10.80
C VAL A 44 -3.61 30.56 11.69
N VAL A 45 -2.63 29.71 11.80
CA VAL A 45 -1.48 29.88 12.70
C VAL A 45 -0.27 30.24 11.85
N SER A 46 0.60 31.14 12.28
CA SER A 46 1.83 31.47 11.58
C SER A 46 3.06 31.01 12.38
N GLY A 47 3.88 30.13 11.77
CA GLY A 47 5.11 29.57 12.34
C GLY A 47 4.94 28.14 12.89
N GLN A 48 6.05 27.36 12.86
CA GLN A 48 6.09 25.98 13.37
C GLN A 48 5.69 25.88 14.83
N ARG A 49 6.15 26.84 15.65
CA ARG A 49 5.81 26.91 17.07
C ARG A 49 4.31 27.07 17.30
N ALA A 50 3.67 27.91 16.50
CA ALA A 50 2.26 28.18 16.61
C ALA A 50 1.41 26.99 16.10
N ALA A 51 1.88 26.27 15.06
CA ALA A 51 1.30 25.01 14.60
C ALA A 51 1.31 23.94 15.69
N LEU A 52 2.46 23.75 16.37
CA LEU A 52 2.57 22.84 17.50
C LEU A 52 1.66 23.22 18.68
N GLN A 53 1.51 24.52 18.97
CA GLN A 53 0.55 25.00 19.98
C GLN A 53 -0.88 24.64 19.62
N SER A 54 -1.25 24.80 18.36
CA SER A 54 -2.60 24.50 17.89
C SER A 54 -2.88 22.99 17.97
N ALA A 55 -1.96 22.16 17.51
CA ALA A 55 -2.05 20.71 17.63
C ALA A 55 -2.15 20.24 19.09
N GLN A 56 -1.32 20.83 19.97
CA GLN A 56 -1.36 20.58 21.42
C GLN A 56 -2.72 20.94 22.03
N LYS A 57 -3.31 22.08 21.65
CA LYS A 57 -4.64 22.50 22.14
C LYS A 57 -5.75 21.56 21.68
N ILE A 58 -5.69 21.10 20.43
CA ILE A 58 -6.65 20.11 19.90
C ILE A 58 -6.58 18.85 20.76
N LYS A 59 -5.36 18.29 20.95
CA LYS A 59 -5.14 17.10 21.77
C LYS A 59 -5.61 17.30 23.24
N MET A 60 -5.22 18.39 23.87
CA MET A 60 -5.56 18.68 25.28
C MET A 60 -7.08 18.76 25.51
N ASN A 61 -7.83 19.33 24.55
CA ASN A 61 -9.25 19.62 24.70
C ASN A 61 -10.16 18.53 24.13
N SER A 62 -9.65 17.60 23.33
CA SER A 62 -10.44 16.49 22.78
C SER A 62 -10.94 15.59 23.91
N ASP A 63 -12.10 14.96 23.71
CA ASP A 63 -12.59 13.90 24.59
C ASP A 63 -11.89 12.57 24.27
N GLU A 64 -11.46 12.37 23.02
CA GLU A 64 -10.79 11.16 22.52
C GLU A 64 -9.25 11.29 22.57
N VAL A 65 -8.57 10.16 22.41
CA VAL A 65 -7.12 10.13 22.20
C VAL A 65 -6.83 10.49 20.75
N VAL A 66 -6.39 11.72 20.51
CA VAL A 66 -6.12 12.27 19.16
C VAL A 66 -4.73 12.91 19.08
N ASP A 67 -4.12 12.78 17.91
CA ASP A 67 -2.94 13.56 17.51
C ASP A 67 -3.27 14.31 16.21
N SER A 68 -2.82 15.57 16.11
CA SER A 68 -3.16 16.45 14.98
C SER A 68 -1.92 17.06 14.36
N ILE A 69 -1.97 17.25 13.03
CA ILE A 69 -1.05 18.11 12.28
C ILE A 69 -1.89 19.25 11.68
N VAL A 70 -1.42 20.49 11.80
CA VAL A 70 -2.14 21.65 11.25
C VAL A 70 -1.42 22.21 10.02
N ALA A 71 -2.16 22.98 9.19
CA ALA A 71 -1.76 23.38 7.84
C ALA A 71 -0.36 23.99 7.69
N GLU A 72 0.11 24.75 8.67
CA GLU A 72 1.44 25.34 8.58
C GLU A 72 2.58 24.33 8.66
N ASP A 73 2.37 23.21 9.37
CA ASP A 73 3.32 22.10 9.32
C ASP A 73 3.23 21.36 7.99
N ILE A 74 2.03 21.13 7.46
CA ILE A 74 1.83 20.42 6.19
C ILE A 74 2.52 21.15 5.04
N GLY A 75 2.36 22.48 4.94
CA GLY A 75 2.97 23.28 3.86
C GLY A 75 4.46 23.61 4.02
N LYS A 76 5.09 23.17 5.12
CA LYS A 76 6.52 23.39 5.42
C LYS A 76 7.33 22.11 5.56
N LEU A 77 6.70 20.98 5.30
CA LEU A 77 7.36 19.68 5.25
C LEU A 77 7.71 19.35 3.80
N PRO A 78 8.83 18.67 3.54
CA PRO A 78 9.20 18.24 2.19
C PRO A 78 8.29 17.13 1.64
N ASP A 79 7.16 16.89 2.30
CA ASP A 79 6.24 15.80 2.03
C ASP A 79 5.39 16.09 0.79
N ARG A 80 5.26 15.11 -0.10
CA ARG A 80 4.52 15.21 -1.37
C ARG A 80 3.19 14.48 -1.37
N SER A 81 2.94 13.69 -0.34
CA SER A 81 1.69 12.98 -0.14
C SER A 81 1.22 13.08 1.31
N ILE A 82 -0.07 12.90 1.53
CA ILE A 82 -0.63 12.80 2.88
C ILE A 82 -0.04 11.60 3.64
N THR A 83 0.35 10.54 2.93
CA THR A 83 1.01 9.37 3.53
C THR A 83 2.33 9.77 4.20
N GLU A 84 3.16 10.56 3.53
CA GLU A 84 4.43 11.08 4.09
C GLU A 84 4.16 11.98 5.31
N VAL A 85 3.19 12.90 5.23
CA VAL A 85 2.77 13.77 6.35
C VAL A 85 2.35 12.95 7.57
N LEU A 86 1.51 11.93 7.37
CA LEU A 86 0.99 11.08 8.45
C LEU A 86 2.08 10.28 9.16
N SER A 87 3.15 9.91 8.47
CA SER A 87 4.27 9.17 9.06
C SER A 87 4.98 9.93 10.21
N ARG A 88 4.74 11.22 10.33
CA ARG A 88 5.30 12.08 11.40
C ARG A 88 4.46 12.07 12.68
N VAL A 89 3.23 11.55 12.62
CA VAL A 89 2.37 11.39 13.78
C VAL A 89 2.88 10.24 14.65
N VAL A 90 2.83 10.40 15.96
CA VAL A 90 3.27 9.39 16.94
C VAL A 90 2.50 8.09 16.72
N GLY A 91 3.21 6.97 16.61
CA GLY A 91 2.62 5.63 16.40
C GLY A 91 2.10 5.38 14.98
N VAL A 92 2.32 6.30 14.04
CA VAL A 92 1.99 6.10 12.63
C VAL A 92 3.25 5.71 11.85
N THR A 93 3.13 4.70 11.00
CA THR A 93 4.19 4.24 10.10
C THR A 93 3.66 4.18 8.67
N MET A 94 4.53 4.48 7.71
CA MET A 94 4.22 4.44 6.28
C MET A 94 4.56 3.07 5.71
N ASP A 95 3.67 2.49 4.91
CA ASP A 95 3.96 1.35 4.07
C ASP A 95 4.71 1.82 2.81
N ARG A 96 5.73 1.07 2.41
CA ARG A 96 6.55 1.36 1.23
C ARG A 96 6.48 0.27 0.17
N SER A 97 5.68 -0.77 0.33
CA SER A 97 5.43 -1.74 -0.74
C SER A 97 4.43 -1.15 -1.76
N ALA A 98 4.74 -1.20 -3.04
CA ALA A 98 3.84 -0.72 -4.08
C ALA A 98 2.64 -1.66 -4.20
N GLN A 99 1.44 -1.16 -3.95
CA GLN A 99 0.17 -1.91 -4.07
C GLN A 99 0.16 -3.27 -3.31
N GLY A 100 0.97 -3.39 -2.25
CA GLY A 100 1.12 -4.64 -1.49
C GLY A 100 2.16 -5.61 -2.05
N ASP A 101 2.79 -5.27 -3.18
CA ASP A 101 3.90 -6.03 -3.74
C ASP A 101 5.23 -5.65 -3.05
N PRO A 102 5.85 -6.56 -2.28
CA PRO A 102 7.12 -6.27 -1.61
C PRO A 102 8.31 -6.16 -2.55
N GLN A 103 8.18 -6.58 -3.80
CA GLN A 103 9.23 -6.48 -4.82
C GLN A 103 9.30 -5.12 -5.49
N HIS A 104 8.34 -4.23 -5.24
CA HIS A 104 8.33 -2.88 -5.78
C HIS A 104 8.23 -1.84 -4.66
N LEU A 105 9.10 -0.83 -4.69
CA LEU A 105 9.13 0.21 -3.67
C LEU A 105 8.23 1.39 -4.03
N ALA A 106 7.23 1.67 -3.19
CA ALA A 106 6.47 2.91 -3.24
C ALA A 106 7.27 4.05 -2.58
N VAL A 107 7.93 4.87 -3.38
CA VAL A 107 8.84 5.93 -2.91
C VAL A 107 8.16 6.91 -1.94
N GLU A 108 6.91 7.29 -2.22
CA GLU A 108 6.10 8.23 -1.41
C GLU A 108 5.14 7.51 -0.44
N GLY A 109 5.27 6.20 -0.32
CA GLY A 109 4.40 5.33 0.46
C GLY A 109 3.09 4.99 -0.25
N SER A 110 2.57 3.78 0.00
CA SER A 110 1.31 3.27 -0.54
C SER A 110 0.17 3.32 0.46
N GLY A 111 0.47 3.33 1.75
CA GLY A 111 -0.50 3.33 2.84
C GLY A 111 0.12 3.67 4.18
N ILE A 112 -0.69 3.62 5.22
CA ILE A 112 -0.23 3.85 6.59
C ILE A 112 -0.74 2.76 7.54
N SER A 113 0.01 2.57 8.62
CA SER A 113 -0.41 1.78 9.77
C SER A 113 -0.39 2.66 11.03
N ILE A 114 -1.40 2.53 11.88
CA ILE A 114 -1.47 3.20 13.18
C ILE A 114 -1.24 2.14 14.26
N ARG A 115 -0.21 2.34 15.10
CA ARG A 115 0.21 1.36 16.10
C ARG A 115 0.50 -0.01 15.48
N GLY A 116 1.00 0.01 14.25
CA GLY A 116 1.36 -1.17 13.46
C GLY A 116 0.21 -1.94 12.83
N LEU A 117 -1.02 -1.45 12.89
CA LEU A 117 -2.18 -2.06 12.27
C LEU A 117 -2.66 -1.24 11.08
N SER A 118 -3.00 -1.91 9.98
CA SER A 118 -3.45 -1.30 8.72
C SER A 118 -4.96 -1.04 8.64
N TYR A 119 -5.75 -1.40 9.67
CA TYR A 119 -7.21 -1.19 9.70
C TYR A 119 -7.57 0.28 9.98
N VAL A 120 -7.20 1.16 9.06
CA VAL A 120 -7.37 2.62 9.18
C VAL A 120 -8.62 3.06 8.43
N ALA A 121 -9.52 3.78 9.10
CA ALA A 121 -10.61 4.48 8.43
C ALA A 121 -10.17 5.87 7.98
N SER A 122 -10.71 6.34 6.87
CA SER A 122 -10.44 7.68 6.34
C SER A 122 -11.70 8.53 6.28
N GLN A 123 -11.56 9.79 6.66
CA GLN A 123 -12.62 10.79 6.58
C GLN A 123 -12.11 12.07 5.93
N LEU A 124 -13.01 12.77 5.27
CA LEU A 124 -12.85 14.15 4.82
C LEU A 124 -13.87 15.03 5.54
N ASN A 125 -13.40 15.95 6.38
CA ASN A 125 -14.25 16.80 7.21
C ASN A 125 -15.29 16.03 8.07
N GLY A 126 -14.85 14.91 8.66
CA GLY A 126 -15.69 14.06 9.52
C GLY A 126 -16.66 13.15 8.77
N ARG A 127 -16.57 13.04 7.45
CA ARG A 127 -17.37 12.15 6.57
C ARG A 127 -16.51 11.08 5.95
N GLU A 128 -17.04 9.87 5.84
CA GLU A 128 -16.32 8.77 5.19
C GLU A 128 -15.96 9.12 3.75
N SER A 129 -14.69 8.96 3.38
CA SER A 129 -14.20 9.12 2.01
C SER A 129 -13.34 7.92 1.63
N PHE A 130 -13.38 7.52 0.36
CA PHE A 130 -12.78 6.28 -0.10
C PHE A 130 -12.28 6.39 -1.54
N SER A 131 -11.40 5.46 -1.92
CA SER A 131 -10.97 5.19 -3.30
C SER A 131 -11.65 3.92 -3.84
N ALA A 132 -11.87 3.85 -5.15
CA ALA A 132 -12.70 2.82 -5.78
C ALA A 132 -12.32 1.38 -5.42
N GLY A 133 -11.03 1.05 -5.39
CA GLY A 133 -10.56 -0.31 -5.07
C GLY A 133 -10.62 -0.67 -3.58
N GLY A 134 -10.47 0.31 -2.70
CA GLY A 134 -10.48 0.10 -1.25
C GLY A 134 -11.89 0.03 -0.66
N GLY A 135 -12.88 0.69 -1.26
CA GLY A 135 -14.27 0.70 -0.81
C GLY A 135 -14.54 1.46 0.49
N HIS A 136 -13.65 1.41 1.47
CA HIS A 136 -13.81 2.01 2.81
C HIS A 136 -12.66 2.91 3.25
N SER A 137 -11.59 3.00 2.47
CA SER A 137 -10.44 3.85 2.75
C SER A 137 -10.01 4.67 1.54
N LEU A 138 -9.60 5.91 1.79
CA LEU A 138 -9.04 6.79 0.78
C LEU A 138 -7.56 6.45 0.57
N SER A 139 -7.12 6.41 -0.68
CA SER A 139 -5.70 6.38 -1.00
C SER A 139 -5.08 7.72 -0.64
N PHE A 140 -4.38 7.79 0.48
CA PHE A 140 -3.75 9.04 0.95
C PHE A 140 -2.63 9.51 0.03
N SER A 141 -2.05 8.62 -0.78
CA SER A 141 -1.05 8.97 -1.79
C SER A 141 -1.63 9.77 -2.96
N ASP A 142 -2.93 9.65 -3.22
CA ASP A 142 -3.60 10.29 -4.36
C ASP A 142 -4.00 11.75 -4.05
N VAL A 143 -3.99 12.16 -2.77
CA VAL A 143 -4.46 13.47 -2.31
C VAL A 143 -3.32 14.47 -2.22
N PRO A 144 -3.41 15.64 -2.88
CA PRO A 144 -2.46 16.72 -2.69
C PRO A 144 -2.51 17.26 -1.25
N PRO A 145 -1.39 17.30 -0.52
CA PRO A 145 -1.38 17.79 0.86
C PRO A 145 -1.68 19.30 0.95
N GLU A 146 -1.47 20.05 -0.11
CA GLU A 146 -1.70 21.50 -0.18
C GLU A 146 -3.17 21.89 0.04
N LEU A 147 -4.12 20.98 -0.21
CA LEU A 147 -5.55 21.22 0.02
C LEU A 147 -5.96 21.07 1.50
N MET A 148 -5.07 20.56 2.35
CA MET A 148 -5.43 20.22 3.72
C MET A 148 -5.13 21.36 4.69
N ALA A 149 -6.12 21.73 5.47
CA ALA A 149 -5.99 22.65 6.59
C ALA A 149 -5.52 21.95 7.87
N GLY A 150 -5.59 20.64 7.91
CA GLY A 150 -5.12 19.81 9.00
C GLY A 150 -5.45 18.34 8.82
N VAL A 151 -4.81 17.52 9.63
CA VAL A 151 -5.05 16.08 9.70
C VAL A 151 -5.16 15.68 11.15
N ASP A 152 -6.24 15.00 11.53
CA ASP A 152 -6.45 14.46 12.87
C ASP A 152 -6.41 12.93 12.84
N VAL A 153 -5.67 12.34 13.75
CA VAL A 153 -5.53 10.88 13.90
C VAL A 153 -6.12 10.47 15.24
N TYR A 154 -7.35 9.92 15.21
CA TYR A 154 -8.03 9.39 16.39
C TYR A 154 -7.61 7.94 16.62
N LYS A 155 -7.04 7.64 17.77
CA LYS A 155 -6.48 6.31 18.10
C LYS A 155 -7.47 5.40 18.83
N ASN A 156 -8.50 6.00 19.44
CA ASN A 156 -9.60 5.28 20.09
C ASN A 156 -10.91 6.03 19.81
N PRO A 157 -11.87 5.44 19.07
CA PRO A 157 -13.07 6.14 18.65
C PRO A 157 -14.11 6.28 19.76
N SER A 158 -14.99 7.27 19.62
CA SER A 158 -16.24 7.40 20.38
C SER A 158 -17.44 6.93 19.54
N ALA A 159 -18.63 6.81 20.17
CA ALA A 159 -19.84 6.34 19.48
C ALA A 159 -20.30 7.26 18.34
N GLU A 160 -19.99 8.56 18.39
CA GLU A 160 -20.35 9.54 17.35
C GLU A 160 -19.47 9.42 16.10
N ASN A 161 -18.26 8.85 16.20
CA ASN A 161 -17.40 8.61 15.07
C ASN A 161 -18.00 7.54 14.14
N ILE A 162 -17.80 7.72 12.84
CA ILE A 162 -18.17 6.70 11.85
C ILE A 162 -17.28 5.47 12.08
N GLU A 163 -17.89 4.30 12.07
CA GLU A 163 -17.18 3.01 12.23
C GLU A 163 -16.22 2.73 11.07
N GLY A 164 -15.22 1.87 11.27
CA GLY A 164 -14.31 1.38 10.22
C GLY A 164 -12.83 1.36 10.61
N GLY A 165 -12.42 2.07 11.66
CA GLY A 165 -11.02 2.16 12.06
C GLY A 165 -10.70 1.42 13.36
N ILE A 166 -10.29 0.15 13.30
CA ILE A 166 -9.80 -0.58 14.49
C ILE A 166 -8.46 0.00 14.95
N SER A 167 -7.55 0.29 14.02
CA SER A 167 -6.25 0.89 14.33
C SER A 167 -6.38 2.36 14.68
N GLY A 168 -7.26 3.06 14.00
CA GLY A 168 -7.56 4.47 14.18
C GLY A 168 -8.33 5.04 12.99
N LEU A 169 -8.71 6.30 13.16
CA LEU A 169 -9.44 7.08 12.18
C LEU A 169 -8.60 8.29 11.79
N VAL A 170 -8.37 8.48 10.50
CA VAL A 170 -7.70 9.66 9.93
C VAL A 170 -8.76 10.59 9.34
N ASN A 171 -8.87 11.79 9.88
CA ASN A 171 -9.76 12.84 9.39
C ASN A 171 -8.95 13.95 8.70
N LEU A 172 -9.07 14.03 7.39
CA LEU A 172 -8.51 15.10 6.57
C LEU A 172 -9.43 16.32 6.69
N ARG A 173 -8.90 17.44 7.08
CA ARG A 173 -9.65 18.71 7.19
C ARG A 173 -9.25 19.67 6.09
N THR A 174 -10.23 20.18 5.37
CA THR A 174 -10.07 21.32 4.43
C THR A 174 -10.49 22.63 5.10
N ALA A 175 -10.01 23.75 4.59
CA ALA A 175 -10.41 25.05 5.09
C ALA A 175 -11.85 25.39 4.68
N LEU A 176 -12.55 26.16 5.52
CA LEU A 176 -13.86 26.70 5.24
C LEU A 176 -13.80 28.24 5.21
N PRO A 177 -14.68 28.93 4.45
CA PRO A 177 -14.64 30.38 4.35
C PRO A 177 -14.72 31.12 5.70
N PHE A 178 -15.51 30.61 6.65
CA PHE A 178 -15.67 31.26 7.97
C PHE A 178 -14.50 31.01 8.94
N ASP A 179 -13.50 30.19 8.56
CA ASP A 179 -12.25 30.05 9.29
C ASP A 179 -11.39 31.34 9.17
N PHE A 180 -11.66 32.16 8.15
CA PHE A 180 -10.96 33.42 7.89
C PHE A 180 -11.81 34.62 8.28
N LYS A 181 -11.17 35.68 8.77
CA LYS A 181 -11.87 36.91 9.19
C LYS A 181 -12.37 37.83 8.05
N GLY A 182 -11.92 37.56 6.82
CA GLY A 182 -12.21 38.34 5.61
C GLY A 182 -11.54 37.71 4.40
N PHE A 183 -11.08 38.56 3.47
CA PHE A 183 -10.32 38.06 2.31
C PHE A 183 -9.02 37.41 2.75
N LYS A 184 -8.75 36.25 2.20
CA LYS A 184 -7.49 35.51 2.33
C LYS A 184 -7.11 34.97 0.95
N GLY A 185 -5.88 35.24 0.52
CA GLY A 185 -5.28 34.65 -0.65
C GLY A 185 -3.93 34.01 -0.28
N SER A 186 -3.63 32.88 -0.87
CA SER A 186 -2.31 32.22 -0.73
C SER A 186 -1.94 31.56 -2.05
N LEU A 187 -0.72 31.83 -2.52
CA LEU A 187 -0.13 31.26 -3.72
C LEU A 187 1.17 30.56 -3.36
N THR A 188 1.33 29.31 -3.73
CA THR A 188 2.56 28.54 -3.53
C THR A 188 3.06 27.98 -4.85
N GLY A 189 4.36 28.03 -5.08
CA GLY A 189 5.02 27.38 -6.21
C GLY A 189 6.29 26.67 -5.76
N SER A 190 6.56 25.50 -6.30
CA SER A 190 7.78 24.74 -5.98
C SER A 190 8.31 23.95 -7.17
N GLU A 191 9.61 23.65 -7.14
CA GLU A 191 10.30 22.80 -8.10
C GLU A 191 11.10 21.75 -7.35
N SER A 192 10.92 20.47 -7.70
CA SER A 192 11.59 19.34 -7.08
C SER A 192 12.59 18.69 -8.03
N TYR A 193 13.69 18.21 -7.46
CA TYR A 193 14.78 17.53 -8.16
C TYR A 193 15.16 16.25 -7.41
N SER A 194 15.21 15.11 -8.12
CA SER A 194 15.70 13.82 -7.61
C SER A 194 17.09 13.54 -8.20
N THR A 195 18.03 13.07 -7.37
CA THR A 195 19.41 12.76 -7.79
C THR A 195 19.48 11.60 -8.78
N LEU A 196 18.58 10.63 -8.68
CA LEU A 196 18.51 9.49 -9.62
C LEU A 196 17.76 9.84 -10.91
N ARG A 197 16.83 10.82 -10.90
CA ARG A 197 16.05 11.26 -12.06
C ARG A 197 16.55 12.60 -12.59
N LYS A 198 17.83 12.65 -12.96
CA LYS A 198 18.50 13.89 -13.41
C LYS A 198 17.81 14.52 -14.61
N GLY A 199 17.64 15.85 -14.58
CA GLY A 199 17.10 16.63 -15.70
C GLY A 199 15.59 16.56 -15.89
N ALA A 200 14.84 15.89 -15.00
CA ALA A 200 13.38 15.80 -15.05
C ALA A 200 12.75 16.81 -14.09
N PRO A 201 12.22 17.96 -14.56
CA PRO A 201 11.60 18.95 -13.71
C PRO A 201 10.26 18.42 -13.16
N ALA A 202 9.98 18.73 -11.89
CA ALA A 202 8.74 18.34 -11.20
C ALA A 202 8.09 19.55 -10.51
N PRO A 203 7.49 20.47 -11.30
CA PRO A 203 6.87 21.67 -10.76
C PRO A 203 5.57 21.35 -10.02
N SER A 204 5.30 22.08 -8.95
CA SER A 204 4.07 22.02 -8.18
C SER A 204 3.60 23.43 -7.83
N GLY A 205 2.29 23.60 -7.56
CA GLY A 205 1.75 24.89 -7.13
C GLY A 205 0.34 24.77 -6.61
N SER A 206 -0.05 25.73 -5.75
CA SER A 206 -1.40 25.82 -5.22
C SER A 206 -1.88 27.26 -5.12
N LEU A 207 -3.19 27.47 -5.21
CA LEU A 207 -3.85 28.76 -5.06
C LEU A 207 -5.09 28.60 -4.20
N LEU A 208 -5.11 29.26 -3.04
CA LEU A 208 -6.27 29.40 -2.18
C LEU A 208 -6.78 30.83 -2.23
N LEU A 209 -8.08 31.01 -2.47
CA LEU A 209 -8.77 32.29 -2.37
C LEU A 209 -10.03 32.09 -1.54
N SER A 210 -10.22 32.93 -0.52
CA SER A 210 -11.39 32.91 0.35
C SER A 210 -11.86 34.33 0.64
N ASN A 211 -13.17 34.53 0.70
CA ASN A 211 -13.72 35.76 1.18
C ASN A 211 -15.06 35.55 1.94
N ARG A 212 -15.47 36.54 2.70
CA ARG A 212 -16.60 36.53 3.59
C ARG A 212 -17.31 37.90 3.56
N TRP A 213 -18.64 37.88 3.46
CA TRP A 213 -19.45 39.08 3.31
C TRP A 213 -20.62 39.03 4.27
N ASN A 214 -20.96 40.20 4.85
CA ASN A 214 -22.18 40.44 5.57
C ASN A 214 -23.21 41.09 4.65
N THR A 215 -24.41 40.55 4.59
CA THR A 215 -25.53 41.04 3.78
C THR A 215 -26.83 41.13 4.60
N GLN A 216 -27.86 41.70 4.05
CA GLN A 216 -29.20 41.66 4.66
C GLN A 216 -29.80 40.24 4.79
N TYR A 217 -29.29 39.27 4.04
CA TYR A 217 -29.70 37.84 4.08
C TYR A 217 -28.76 37.00 4.97
N GLY A 218 -27.96 37.65 5.79
CA GLY A 218 -26.98 37.01 6.65
C GLY A 218 -25.55 37.05 6.10
N GLU A 219 -24.71 36.22 6.68
CA GLU A 219 -23.31 36.14 6.36
C GLU A 219 -23.06 35.04 5.32
N PHE A 220 -22.29 35.35 4.28
CA PHE A 220 -21.87 34.47 3.23
C PHE A 220 -20.36 34.33 3.22
N GLY A 221 -19.87 33.18 2.82
CA GLY A 221 -18.45 32.94 2.56
C GLY A 221 -18.27 32.00 1.37
N ALA A 222 -17.26 32.28 0.57
CA ALA A 222 -16.85 31.41 -0.53
C ALA A 222 -15.34 31.20 -0.49
N LEU A 223 -14.91 29.99 -0.82
CA LEU A 223 -13.51 29.59 -0.88
C LEU A 223 -13.31 28.70 -2.09
N ILE A 224 -12.19 28.92 -2.77
CA ILE A 224 -11.64 28.02 -3.80
C ILE A 224 -10.20 27.72 -3.43
N ASP A 225 -9.82 26.44 -3.52
CA ASP A 225 -8.44 25.98 -3.33
C ASP A 225 -8.13 24.97 -4.44
N VAL A 226 -7.07 25.23 -5.19
CA VAL A 226 -6.64 24.38 -6.29
C VAL A 226 -5.14 24.08 -6.14
N ALA A 227 -4.78 22.82 -6.33
CA ALA A 227 -3.41 22.37 -6.25
C ALA A 227 -3.05 21.45 -7.42
N LYS A 228 -1.83 21.58 -7.90
CA LYS A 228 -1.23 20.66 -8.85
C LYS A 228 0.17 20.32 -8.38
N SER A 229 0.47 19.04 -8.23
CA SER A 229 1.76 18.55 -7.75
C SER A 229 2.30 17.49 -8.70
N LYS A 230 3.55 17.67 -9.12
CA LYS A 230 4.28 16.68 -9.91
C LYS A 230 5.41 16.07 -9.09
N THR A 231 5.60 14.77 -9.27
CA THR A 231 6.75 14.05 -8.70
C THR A 231 7.38 13.20 -9.80
N LYS A 232 8.70 13.32 -9.95
CA LYS A 232 9.49 12.50 -10.87
C LYS A 232 10.63 11.88 -10.10
N VAL A 233 10.56 10.58 -9.91
CA VAL A 233 11.54 9.82 -9.13
C VAL A 233 11.99 8.58 -9.90
N ARG A 234 13.16 8.07 -9.54
CA ARG A 234 13.66 6.77 -9.98
C ARG A 234 14.04 5.98 -8.72
N ASN A 235 13.80 4.71 -8.78
CA ASN A 235 14.20 3.72 -7.80
C ASN A 235 15.10 2.70 -8.52
N ASP A 236 16.27 2.44 -7.96
CA ASP A 236 17.16 1.38 -8.43
C ASP A 236 17.08 0.22 -7.46
N GLU A 237 17.02 -0.99 -7.97
CA GLU A 237 16.75 -2.19 -7.21
C GLU A 237 17.69 -3.32 -7.59
N MET A 238 18.05 -4.12 -6.59
CA MET A 238 18.79 -5.37 -6.75
C MET A 238 18.07 -6.47 -5.99
N PHE A 239 18.02 -7.67 -6.56
CA PHE A 239 17.40 -8.83 -5.94
C PHE A 239 18.35 -10.03 -5.97
N VAL A 240 18.17 -10.91 -4.99
CA VAL A 240 18.77 -12.24 -4.95
C VAL A 240 17.65 -13.25 -4.69
N ASP A 241 17.56 -14.24 -5.54
CA ASP A 241 16.58 -15.30 -5.46
C ASP A 241 16.70 -16.13 -4.17
N PRO A 242 15.66 -16.89 -3.80
CA PRO A 242 15.75 -17.89 -2.75
C PRO A 242 16.90 -18.87 -2.95
N TYR A 243 17.43 -19.35 -1.84
CA TYR A 243 18.51 -20.32 -1.83
C TYR A 243 17.93 -21.72 -1.78
N TYR A 244 18.15 -22.49 -2.84
CA TYR A 244 17.63 -23.85 -2.99
C TYR A 244 18.66 -24.90 -2.60
N PRO A 245 18.25 -26.08 -2.08
CA PRO A 245 19.15 -27.11 -1.62
C PRO A 245 19.84 -27.86 -2.78
N HIS A 246 21.15 -27.94 -2.72
CA HIS A 246 22.00 -28.82 -3.51
C HIS A 246 22.45 -29.98 -2.61
N VAL A 247 21.71 -31.06 -2.67
CA VAL A 247 21.84 -32.20 -1.75
C VAL A 247 23.19 -32.89 -1.90
N GLY A 248 23.95 -32.96 -0.79
CA GLY A 248 25.24 -33.62 -0.76
C GLY A 248 26.40 -32.94 -1.49
N ALA A 249 26.17 -31.67 -1.97
CA ALA A 249 27.20 -30.95 -2.75
C ALA A 249 28.31 -30.33 -1.89
N GLY A 250 28.13 -30.28 -0.59
CA GLY A 250 29.13 -29.74 0.35
C GLY A 250 30.15 -30.74 0.87
N PRO A 251 31.13 -30.26 1.63
CA PRO A 251 32.11 -31.12 2.28
C PRO A 251 31.44 -32.19 3.14
N ASN A 252 31.97 -33.42 3.07
CA ASN A 252 31.43 -34.60 3.77
C ASN A 252 29.96 -34.93 3.45
N GLY A 253 29.46 -34.54 2.26
CA GLY A 253 28.07 -34.79 1.84
C GLY A 253 27.03 -33.94 2.53
N THR A 254 27.41 -32.79 3.06
CA THR A 254 26.48 -31.75 3.56
C THR A 254 25.73 -31.07 2.40
N ASP A 255 24.57 -30.50 2.69
CA ASP A 255 23.80 -29.76 1.68
C ASP A 255 24.32 -28.32 1.57
N LEU A 256 24.43 -27.85 0.34
CA LEU A 256 24.67 -26.44 0.04
C LEU A 256 23.35 -25.79 -0.41
N TYR A 257 23.23 -24.48 -0.19
CA TYR A 257 22.06 -23.69 -0.57
C TYR A 257 22.53 -22.56 -1.47
N ILE A 258 22.05 -22.55 -2.70
CA ILE A 258 22.56 -21.69 -3.77
C ILE A 258 21.39 -20.91 -4.38
N PRO A 259 21.51 -19.57 -4.57
CA PRO A 259 20.51 -18.80 -5.27
C PRO A 259 20.54 -19.08 -6.79
N LYS A 260 19.40 -18.96 -7.47
CA LYS A 260 19.34 -19.06 -8.94
C LYS A 260 20.15 -17.98 -9.66
N GLY A 261 20.32 -16.84 -9.04
CA GLY A 261 21.03 -15.69 -9.57
C GLY A 261 20.72 -14.45 -8.78
N ALA A 262 21.20 -13.34 -9.30
CA ALA A 262 20.86 -12.01 -8.81
C ALA A 262 20.46 -11.13 -9.98
N GLU A 263 19.51 -10.26 -9.70
CA GLU A 263 18.78 -9.43 -10.64
C GLU A 263 19.04 -7.96 -10.33
N TRP A 264 18.84 -7.10 -11.32
CA TRP A 264 18.82 -5.66 -11.12
C TRP A 264 17.80 -5.02 -12.02
N ARG A 265 17.21 -3.92 -11.54
CA ARG A 265 16.22 -3.16 -12.27
C ARG A 265 16.26 -1.68 -11.92
N SER A 266 15.69 -0.87 -12.80
CA SER A 266 15.50 0.55 -12.58
C SER A 266 14.07 0.92 -12.92
N GLN A 267 13.37 1.55 -11.98
CA GLN A 267 11.99 1.99 -12.16
C GLN A 267 11.92 3.51 -12.14
N ALA A 268 11.29 4.08 -13.12
CA ALA A 268 11.05 5.51 -13.22
C ALA A 268 9.56 5.80 -13.02
N TYR A 269 9.22 6.71 -12.11
CA TYR A 269 7.86 7.11 -11.78
C TYR A 269 7.62 8.58 -12.12
N ASP A 270 6.62 8.85 -12.94
CA ASP A 270 6.09 10.17 -13.23
C ASP A 270 4.67 10.25 -12.66
N ARG A 271 4.46 11.09 -11.62
CA ARG A 271 3.20 11.24 -10.90
C ARG A 271 2.69 12.65 -11.03
N ASP A 272 1.41 12.81 -11.36
CA ASP A 272 0.71 14.09 -11.41
C ASP A 272 -0.53 14.02 -10.51
N ARG A 273 -0.60 14.90 -9.51
CA ARG A 273 -1.74 15.05 -8.61
C ARG A 273 -2.39 16.38 -8.88
N ARG A 274 -3.69 16.39 -9.01
CA ARG A 274 -4.48 17.60 -9.08
C ARG A 274 -5.61 17.54 -8.07
N GLY A 275 -5.73 18.57 -7.25
CA GLY A 275 -6.80 18.76 -6.32
C GLY A 275 -7.59 20.04 -6.64
N ASP A 276 -8.90 19.93 -6.62
CA ASP A 276 -9.82 21.04 -6.78
C ASP A 276 -10.78 21.01 -5.56
N TYR A 277 -10.82 22.08 -4.78
CA TYR A 277 -11.72 22.22 -3.64
C TYR A 277 -12.46 23.53 -3.72
N ALA A 278 -13.77 23.51 -3.44
CA ALA A 278 -14.61 24.70 -3.31
C ALA A 278 -15.55 24.55 -2.11
N ALA A 279 -15.71 25.63 -1.36
CA ALA A 279 -16.63 25.69 -0.23
C ALA A 279 -17.45 26.96 -0.27
N PHE A 280 -18.73 26.81 0.06
CA PHE A 280 -19.67 27.93 0.24
C PHE A 280 -20.33 27.77 1.59
N GLN A 281 -20.34 28.85 2.39
CA GLN A 281 -21.02 28.89 3.69
C GLN A 281 -22.04 30.00 3.71
N TRP A 282 -23.17 29.74 4.35
CA TRP A 282 -24.24 30.68 4.57
C TRP A 282 -24.73 30.62 6.01
N ARG A 283 -24.77 31.74 6.67
CA ARG A 283 -25.29 31.92 8.03
C ARG A 283 -26.41 32.98 8.00
N PRO A 284 -27.68 32.56 7.68
CA PRO A 284 -28.80 33.48 7.61
C PRO A 284 -29.12 34.11 8.96
N THR A 285 -28.90 33.35 10.03
CA THR A 285 -29.08 33.82 11.41
C THR A 285 -27.93 33.28 12.26
N LYS A 286 -27.75 33.76 13.49
CA LYS A 286 -26.76 33.27 14.45
C LYS A 286 -26.95 31.77 14.79
N ASP A 287 -28.16 31.24 14.52
CA ASP A 287 -28.56 29.89 14.93
C ASP A 287 -28.54 28.86 13.78
N VAL A 288 -28.41 29.30 12.54
CA VAL A 288 -28.35 28.42 11.36
C VAL A 288 -27.06 28.67 10.59
N THR A 289 -26.36 27.60 10.29
CA THR A 289 -25.20 27.64 9.39
C THR A 289 -25.30 26.47 8.39
N ALA A 290 -25.20 26.79 7.11
CA ALA A 290 -25.11 25.83 6.03
C ALA A 290 -23.72 25.88 5.38
N ALA A 291 -23.16 24.74 5.02
CA ALA A 291 -21.89 24.61 4.30
C ALA A 291 -22.07 23.61 3.16
N LEU A 292 -21.79 24.07 1.94
CA LEU A 292 -21.71 23.23 0.74
C LEU A 292 -20.24 23.09 0.37
N THR A 293 -19.75 21.86 0.19
CA THR A 293 -18.37 21.60 -0.18
C THR A 293 -18.31 20.69 -1.40
N TYR A 294 -17.35 20.95 -2.26
CA TYR A 294 -16.95 20.09 -3.37
C TYR A 294 -15.46 19.86 -3.26
N PHE A 295 -15.07 18.60 -3.26
CA PHE A 295 -13.68 18.16 -3.29
C PHE A 295 -13.48 17.21 -4.46
N ARG A 296 -12.36 17.36 -5.14
CA ARG A 296 -11.91 16.43 -6.18
C ARG A 296 -10.43 16.24 -6.10
N SER A 297 -10.01 14.96 -6.08
CA SER A 297 -8.63 14.57 -6.30
C SER A 297 -8.53 13.76 -7.60
N ARG A 298 -7.53 14.07 -8.41
CA ARG A 298 -7.11 13.28 -9.58
C ARG A 298 -5.65 12.90 -9.40
N TYR A 299 -5.34 11.67 -9.69
CA TYR A 299 -4.00 11.14 -9.65
C TYR A 299 -3.73 10.37 -10.93
N THR A 300 -2.60 10.65 -11.56
CA THR A 300 -2.05 9.86 -12.65
C THR A 300 -0.66 9.40 -12.29
N GLU A 301 -0.38 8.14 -12.54
CA GLU A 301 0.93 7.53 -12.39
C GLU A 301 1.30 6.83 -13.69
N ASP A 302 2.37 7.27 -14.30
CA ASP A 302 3.02 6.62 -15.41
C ASP A 302 4.38 6.15 -14.91
N TRP A 303 4.61 4.83 -14.93
CA TRP A 303 5.91 4.29 -14.57
C TRP A 303 6.42 3.32 -15.62
N SER A 304 7.72 3.24 -15.73
CA SER A 304 8.42 2.31 -16.58
C SER A 304 9.51 1.59 -15.80
N GLU A 305 9.75 0.33 -16.14
CA GLU A 305 10.79 -0.51 -15.58
C GLU A 305 11.62 -1.09 -16.70
N GLU A 306 12.93 -1.07 -16.51
CA GLU A 306 13.88 -1.92 -17.22
C GLU A 306 14.49 -2.88 -16.19
N ALA A 307 14.25 -4.19 -16.37
CA ALA A 307 14.70 -5.20 -15.44
C ALA A 307 15.43 -6.33 -16.17
N LEU A 308 16.51 -6.79 -15.56
CA LEU A 308 17.12 -8.08 -15.91
C LEU A 308 16.72 -9.06 -14.81
N LEU A 309 15.85 -9.99 -15.17
CA LEU A 309 15.19 -10.94 -14.27
C LEU A 309 15.70 -12.34 -14.50
N GLY A 310 16.08 -13.06 -13.44
CA GLY A 310 16.36 -14.48 -13.48
C GLY A 310 15.08 -15.26 -13.77
N GLN A 311 15.10 -16.09 -14.80
CA GLN A 311 14.00 -17.02 -15.08
C GLN A 311 14.31 -18.41 -14.55
N GLU A 312 13.27 -19.23 -14.45
CA GLU A 312 13.40 -20.60 -13.98
C GLU A 312 14.41 -21.39 -14.82
N THR A 313 15.58 -21.54 -14.28
CA THR A 313 16.55 -22.54 -14.69
C THR A 313 16.42 -23.70 -13.72
N SER A 314 16.73 -24.93 -14.16
CA SER A 314 16.92 -26.03 -13.25
C SER A 314 17.97 -25.62 -12.21
N TRP A 315 17.53 -25.11 -11.05
CA TRP A 315 18.45 -24.64 -10.00
C TRP A 315 19.34 -25.77 -9.47
N TYR A 316 18.92 -27.02 -9.64
CA TYR A 316 19.71 -28.18 -9.28
C TYR A 316 20.94 -28.34 -10.18
N ASP A 317 20.87 -27.88 -11.43
CA ASP A 317 21.98 -27.93 -12.39
C ASP A 317 22.99 -26.78 -12.21
N MET A 318 22.69 -25.82 -11.35
CA MET A 318 23.58 -24.69 -11.07
C MET A 318 24.91 -25.16 -10.50
N GLN A 319 25.99 -24.74 -11.12
CA GLN A 319 27.36 -24.99 -10.70
C GLN A 319 27.97 -23.76 -10.06
N VAL A 320 28.84 -23.97 -9.07
CA VAL A 320 29.55 -22.90 -8.37
C VAL A 320 31.05 -23.10 -8.48
N ALA A 321 31.72 -22.12 -9.09
CA ALA A 321 33.17 -22.04 -9.10
C ALA A 321 33.66 -21.01 -8.07
N ASN A 322 34.75 -21.34 -7.37
CA ASN A 322 35.35 -20.49 -6.31
C ASN A 322 34.35 -20.13 -5.21
N GLY A 323 33.43 -21.04 -4.87
CA GLY A 323 32.34 -20.81 -3.92
C GLY A 323 32.85 -20.62 -2.50
N VAL A 324 32.29 -19.58 -1.84
CA VAL A 324 32.41 -19.34 -0.40
C VAL A 324 31.04 -19.56 0.21
N PHE A 325 30.96 -20.41 1.21
CA PHE A 325 29.71 -20.76 1.88
C PHE A 325 29.77 -20.45 3.37
N SER A 326 28.62 -20.18 3.96
CA SER A 326 28.48 -20.05 5.40
C SER A 326 28.68 -21.41 6.10
N PRO A 327 28.89 -21.44 7.42
CA PRO A 327 28.91 -22.69 8.17
C PRO A 327 27.63 -23.54 8.06
N THR A 328 26.50 -22.90 7.70
CA THR A 328 25.20 -23.54 7.49
C THR A 328 24.97 -23.99 6.04
N GLY A 329 25.94 -23.80 5.15
CA GLY A 329 25.85 -24.18 3.75
C GLY A 329 25.27 -23.13 2.80
N ALA A 330 24.96 -21.93 3.26
CA ALA A 330 24.43 -20.86 2.38
C ALA A 330 25.57 -20.25 1.54
N PHE A 331 25.31 -20.03 0.25
CA PHE A 331 26.22 -19.34 -0.67
C PHE A 331 26.45 -17.90 -0.21
N LEU A 332 27.71 -17.49 -0.19
CA LEU A 332 28.12 -16.11 0.19
C LEU A 332 28.82 -15.40 -0.96
N ALA A 333 29.63 -16.09 -1.73
CA ALA A 333 30.32 -15.53 -2.89
C ALA A 333 30.80 -16.63 -3.83
N GLY A 334 30.97 -16.32 -5.10
CA GLY A 334 31.48 -17.24 -6.12
C GLY A 334 30.89 -16.93 -7.49
N THR A 335 31.26 -17.75 -8.46
CA THR A 335 30.70 -17.68 -9.82
C THR A 335 29.69 -18.80 -10.01
N ILE A 336 28.45 -18.44 -10.26
CA ILE A 336 27.37 -19.38 -10.59
C ILE A 336 27.26 -19.52 -12.12
N SER A 337 26.93 -20.70 -12.60
CA SER A 337 26.70 -20.99 -14.02
C SER A 337 25.75 -22.17 -14.19
N ASP A 338 25.19 -22.31 -15.36
CA ASP A 338 24.35 -23.46 -15.75
C ASP A 338 24.74 -23.98 -17.12
N PRO A 339 25.89 -24.70 -17.21
CA PRO A 339 26.41 -25.16 -18.48
C PRO A 339 25.56 -26.27 -19.11
N ASN A 340 24.80 -27.06 -18.32
CA ASN A 340 23.95 -28.13 -18.82
C ASN A 340 22.78 -27.59 -19.64
N ASN A 341 22.28 -26.39 -19.30
CA ASN A 341 21.19 -25.68 -20.01
C ASN A 341 21.74 -24.64 -20.99
N GLY A 342 23.06 -24.57 -21.19
CA GLY A 342 23.69 -23.57 -22.09
C GLY A 342 23.77 -22.17 -21.53
N GLY A 343 23.62 -22.00 -20.23
CA GLY A 343 23.68 -20.74 -19.48
C GLY A 343 22.50 -20.53 -18.56
N ILE A 344 22.64 -19.59 -17.63
CA ILE A 344 21.57 -19.14 -16.73
C ILE A 344 20.52 -18.39 -17.55
N ASN A 345 19.28 -18.76 -17.41
CA ASN A 345 18.18 -18.17 -18.17
C ASN A 345 17.78 -16.85 -17.56
N TYR A 346 17.89 -15.76 -18.32
CA TYR A 346 17.48 -14.42 -17.94
C TYR A 346 16.51 -13.82 -18.95
N ASN A 347 15.61 -12.99 -18.47
CA ASN A 347 14.83 -12.09 -19.31
C ASN A 347 15.27 -10.65 -19.08
N THR A 348 15.22 -9.85 -20.13
CA THR A 348 15.25 -8.41 -20.05
C THR A 348 13.89 -7.90 -20.42
N ASP A 349 13.17 -7.35 -19.47
CA ASP A 349 11.82 -6.81 -19.66
C ASP A 349 11.79 -5.29 -19.66
N HIS A 350 10.89 -4.76 -20.47
CA HIS A 350 10.45 -3.39 -20.42
C HIS A 350 8.97 -3.39 -20.08
N ARG A 351 8.68 -2.98 -18.86
CA ARG A 351 7.33 -2.92 -18.32
C ARG A 351 6.90 -1.47 -18.17
N VAL A 352 5.66 -1.17 -18.56
CA VAL A 352 5.05 0.14 -18.41
C VAL A 352 3.68 0.00 -17.76
N SER A 353 3.34 0.96 -16.91
CA SER A 353 2.01 1.02 -16.30
C SER A 353 1.48 2.44 -16.33
N ASP A 354 0.26 2.62 -16.82
CA ASP A 354 -0.52 3.86 -16.76
C ASP A 354 -1.71 3.63 -15.83
N ARG A 355 -1.70 4.31 -14.69
CA ARG A 355 -2.77 4.29 -13.71
C ARG A 355 -3.36 5.67 -13.53
N GLN A 356 -4.67 5.77 -13.60
CA GLN A 356 -5.40 7.00 -13.35
C GLN A 356 -6.48 6.75 -12.30
N SER A 357 -6.54 7.61 -11.29
CA SER A 357 -7.60 7.58 -10.28
C SER A 357 -8.23 8.95 -10.08
N SER A 358 -9.48 8.97 -9.68
CA SER A 358 -10.20 10.19 -9.35
C SER A 358 -11.24 9.92 -8.27
N THR A 359 -11.24 10.75 -7.23
CA THR A 359 -12.26 10.76 -6.18
C THR A 359 -12.91 12.14 -6.12
N GLN A 360 -14.25 12.18 -6.08
CA GLN A 360 -15.07 13.39 -5.99
C GLN A 360 -16.00 13.24 -4.79
N ASP A 361 -16.12 14.30 -3.98
CA ASP A 361 -16.96 14.36 -2.79
C ASP A 361 -17.81 15.65 -2.85
N PHE A 362 -19.12 15.49 -2.87
CA PHE A 362 -20.11 16.57 -2.71
C PHE A 362 -20.75 16.42 -1.36
N SER A 363 -20.71 17.47 -0.54
CA SER A 363 -21.27 17.43 0.80
C SER A 363 -22.03 18.70 1.13
N LEU A 364 -23.20 18.53 1.75
CA LEU A 364 -24.01 19.62 2.32
C LEU A 364 -24.19 19.37 3.81
N ASN A 365 -23.71 20.27 4.63
CA ASN A 365 -23.92 20.30 6.08
C ASN A 365 -24.83 21.45 6.45
N VAL A 366 -25.86 21.19 7.26
CA VAL A 366 -26.74 22.19 7.83
C VAL A 366 -26.83 22.00 9.33
N GLN A 367 -26.31 22.95 10.08
CA GLN A 367 -26.42 23.03 11.53
C GLN A 367 -27.45 24.04 11.94
N TRP A 368 -28.39 23.60 12.78
CA TRP A 368 -29.42 24.43 13.34
C TRP A 368 -29.45 24.36 14.86
N ARG A 369 -29.17 25.48 15.52
CA ARG A 369 -29.36 25.64 16.95
C ARG A 369 -30.82 26.02 17.18
N VAL A 370 -31.69 25.04 17.49
CA VAL A 370 -33.12 25.25 17.68
C VAL A 370 -33.38 26.20 18.84
N ASN A 371 -32.61 26.01 19.92
CA ASN A 371 -32.58 26.92 21.11
C ASN A 371 -31.26 26.64 21.89
N SER A 372 -31.13 27.13 23.12
CA SER A 372 -29.95 26.95 23.95
C SER A 372 -29.65 25.49 24.29
N ALA A 373 -30.68 24.61 24.33
CA ALA A 373 -30.54 23.20 24.69
C ALA A 373 -30.37 22.30 23.46
N TRP A 374 -31.08 22.57 22.36
CA TRP A 374 -31.15 21.68 21.20
C TRP A 374 -30.34 22.17 20.00
N THR A 375 -29.49 21.32 19.47
CA THR A 375 -28.81 21.51 18.20
C THR A 375 -29.05 20.31 17.30
N VAL A 376 -29.40 20.55 16.04
CA VAL A 376 -29.59 19.52 15.01
C VAL A 376 -28.61 19.79 13.88
N THR A 377 -27.89 18.74 13.45
CA THR A 377 -26.98 18.79 12.31
C THR A 377 -27.39 17.74 11.30
N ASN A 378 -27.56 18.15 10.04
CA ASN A 378 -27.83 17.26 8.92
C ASN A 378 -26.67 17.29 7.95
N ASP A 379 -26.22 16.11 7.51
CA ASP A 379 -25.20 15.93 6.50
C ASP A 379 -25.73 15.08 5.34
N PHE A 380 -25.53 15.58 4.12
CA PHE A 380 -25.75 14.83 2.88
C PHE A 380 -24.41 14.75 2.14
N GLN A 381 -24.06 13.57 1.70
CA GLN A 381 -22.79 13.32 1.01
C GLN A 381 -23.00 12.41 -0.19
N ARG A 382 -22.29 12.69 -1.27
CA ARG A 382 -22.08 11.78 -2.38
C ARG A 382 -20.60 11.71 -2.72
N VAL A 383 -20.04 10.50 -2.67
CA VAL A 383 -18.66 10.22 -3.08
C VAL A 383 -18.68 9.36 -4.34
N MET A 384 -17.95 9.77 -5.35
CA MET A 384 -17.74 9.00 -6.58
C MET A 384 -16.24 8.80 -6.77
N SER A 385 -15.83 7.56 -6.94
CA SER A 385 -14.42 7.23 -7.17
C SER A 385 -14.28 6.25 -8.33
N GLN A 386 -13.23 6.43 -9.12
CA GLN A 386 -12.88 5.56 -10.23
C GLN A 386 -11.37 5.41 -10.33
N THR A 387 -10.93 4.22 -10.72
CA THR A 387 -9.54 3.91 -11.05
C THR A 387 -9.53 3.08 -12.31
N HIS A 388 -8.58 3.33 -13.19
CA HIS A 388 -8.26 2.45 -14.31
C HIS A 388 -6.75 2.38 -14.47
N ALA A 389 -6.27 1.19 -14.87
CA ALA A 389 -4.87 0.93 -15.12
C ALA A 389 -4.72 -0.01 -16.32
N LEU A 390 -3.67 0.21 -17.08
CA LEU A 390 -3.09 -0.72 -18.02
C LEU A 390 -1.66 -0.98 -17.59
N ASP A 391 -1.34 -2.24 -17.40
CA ASP A 391 0.01 -2.73 -17.16
C ASP A 391 0.41 -3.57 -18.37
N SER A 392 1.54 -3.28 -18.98
CA SER A 392 2.03 -3.92 -20.20
C SER A 392 3.51 -4.21 -20.05
N ASP A 393 3.88 -5.47 -20.23
CA ASP A 393 5.23 -5.96 -20.11
C ASP A 393 5.63 -6.77 -21.35
N VAL A 394 6.77 -6.46 -21.91
CA VAL A 394 7.35 -7.17 -23.05
C VAL A 394 8.79 -7.55 -22.71
N ALA A 395 9.12 -8.82 -22.90
CA ALA A 395 10.42 -9.34 -22.55
C ALA A 395 11.17 -9.98 -23.72
N THR A 396 12.48 -9.78 -23.73
CA THR A 396 13.42 -10.65 -24.45
C THR A 396 14.09 -11.62 -23.50
N GLY A 397 14.63 -12.73 -24.02
CA GLY A 397 15.33 -13.74 -23.23
C GLY A 397 16.79 -13.88 -23.69
N ILE A 398 17.67 -14.21 -22.75
CA ILE A 398 19.08 -14.50 -22.99
C ILE A 398 19.55 -15.61 -22.06
N LYS A 399 20.50 -16.40 -22.49
CA LYS A 399 21.21 -17.34 -21.63
C LYS A 399 22.57 -16.78 -21.26
N LEU A 400 22.70 -16.34 -19.99
CA LEU A 400 23.95 -15.77 -19.48
C LEU A 400 24.93 -16.91 -19.14
N PRO A 401 26.16 -16.90 -19.66
CA PRO A 401 27.09 -17.99 -19.43
C PRO A 401 27.45 -18.20 -17.95
N SER A 402 27.62 -17.11 -17.21
CA SER A 402 27.93 -17.14 -15.78
C SER A 402 27.65 -15.80 -15.12
N GLN A 403 27.55 -15.82 -13.78
CA GLN A 403 27.42 -14.60 -12.96
C GLN A 403 28.30 -14.73 -11.72
N THR A 404 29.20 -13.78 -11.51
CA THR A 404 30.03 -13.73 -10.30
C THR A 404 29.40 -12.78 -9.30
N LEU A 405 29.07 -13.31 -8.12
CA LEU A 405 28.38 -12.63 -7.03
C LEU A 405 29.21 -12.59 -5.76
N ASP A 406 29.15 -11.49 -5.03
CA ASP A 406 29.60 -11.40 -3.64
C ASP A 406 28.50 -10.76 -2.80
N LEU A 407 27.92 -11.55 -1.88
CA LEU A 407 26.78 -11.20 -1.04
C LEU A 407 27.15 -10.93 0.42
N ARG A 408 28.47 -10.85 0.73
CA ARG A 408 28.99 -10.64 2.10
C ARG A 408 28.93 -9.17 2.55
N GLY A 409 28.81 -8.23 1.61
CA GLY A 409 28.68 -6.80 1.89
C GLY A 409 27.28 -6.36 2.34
N ASP A 410 27.14 -5.08 2.60
CA ASP A 410 25.82 -4.49 2.94
C ASP A 410 24.84 -4.56 1.75
N GLN A 411 25.36 -4.61 0.53
CA GLN A 411 24.64 -4.79 -0.72
C GLN A 411 25.41 -5.75 -1.64
N PRO A 412 24.76 -6.42 -2.61
CA PRO A 412 25.41 -7.33 -3.53
C PRO A 412 26.44 -6.64 -4.42
N THR A 413 27.49 -7.36 -4.74
CA THR A 413 28.44 -6.97 -5.78
C THR A 413 28.37 -7.95 -6.94
N TYR A 414 28.18 -7.43 -8.15
CA TYR A 414 28.22 -8.18 -9.41
C TYR A 414 29.51 -7.92 -10.13
N THR A 415 30.12 -8.98 -10.64
CA THR A 415 31.33 -8.88 -11.45
C THR A 415 31.11 -9.59 -12.78
N PHE A 416 31.36 -8.90 -13.88
CA PHE A 416 31.25 -9.42 -15.24
C PHE A 416 32.60 -9.36 -15.94
N SER A 417 32.96 -10.42 -16.65
CA SER A 417 34.12 -10.38 -17.53
C SER A 417 33.87 -9.45 -18.73
N PRO A 418 34.93 -8.94 -19.40
CA PRO A 418 34.75 -8.18 -20.63
C PRO A 418 33.98 -8.93 -21.71
N SER A 419 34.15 -10.28 -21.79
CA SER A 419 33.37 -11.13 -22.71
C SER A 419 31.89 -11.17 -22.35
N ASP A 420 31.52 -11.24 -21.05
CA ASP A 420 30.13 -11.26 -20.63
C ASP A 420 29.44 -9.91 -20.87
N ILE A 421 30.17 -8.80 -20.65
CA ILE A 421 29.68 -7.45 -20.98
C ILE A 421 29.41 -7.32 -22.49
N ALA A 422 30.32 -7.80 -23.31
CA ALA A 422 30.16 -7.81 -24.77
C ALA A 422 29.01 -8.73 -25.23
N TYR A 423 28.83 -9.85 -24.54
CA TYR A 423 27.76 -10.81 -24.80
C TYR A 423 26.38 -10.23 -24.47
N LEU A 424 26.23 -9.57 -23.30
CA LEU A 424 25.01 -8.87 -22.90
C LEU A 424 24.65 -7.70 -23.79
N ALA A 425 25.64 -7.00 -24.35
CA ALA A 425 25.42 -5.86 -25.26
C ALA A 425 25.08 -6.27 -26.70
N ASN A 426 25.18 -7.55 -27.08
CA ASN A 426 24.95 -8.02 -28.42
C ASN A 426 23.50 -8.52 -28.63
N PRO A 427 22.66 -7.81 -29.42
CA PRO A 427 21.27 -8.20 -29.66
C PRO A 427 21.11 -9.58 -30.32
N GLN A 428 22.13 -10.08 -31.02
CA GLN A 428 22.06 -11.41 -31.64
C GLN A 428 21.90 -12.56 -30.63
N ASN A 429 22.25 -12.34 -29.38
CA ASN A 429 22.16 -13.33 -28.32
C ASN A 429 20.76 -13.40 -27.68
N TYR A 430 19.85 -12.47 -28.02
CA TYR A 430 18.52 -12.37 -27.45
C TYR A 430 17.45 -12.91 -28.39
N TYR A 431 16.36 -13.38 -27.78
CA TYR A 431 15.13 -13.81 -28.46
C TYR A 431 13.91 -13.18 -27.83
N TRP A 432 12.80 -13.06 -28.54
CA TRP A 432 11.51 -12.60 -27.99
C TRP A 432 10.93 -13.68 -27.07
N ALA A 433 10.80 -13.37 -25.78
CA ALA A 433 10.48 -14.32 -24.73
C ALA A 433 9.00 -14.40 -24.40
N TYR A 434 8.42 -13.33 -23.89
CA TYR A 434 7.01 -13.29 -23.48
C TYR A 434 6.42 -11.89 -23.54
N THR A 435 5.10 -11.83 -23.41
CA THR A 435 4.35 -10.63 -23.09
C THR A 435 3.45 -10.89 -21.89
N MET A 436 3.13 -9.82 -21.14
CA MET A 436 2.24 -9.88 -20.01
C MET A 436 1.43 -8.58 -19.92
N GLU A 437 0.10 -8.69 -19.88
CA GLU A 437 -0.74 -7.53 -19.71
C GLU A 437 -1.77 -7.70 -18.62
N HIS A 438 -2.19 -6.57 -18.02
CA HIS A 438 -3.25 -6.50 -17.05
C HIS A 438 -4.05 -5.21 -17.21
N LEU A 439 -5.38 -5.33 -17.29
CA LEU A 439 -6.29 -4.20 -17.30
C LEU A 439 -7.14 -4.21 -16.03
N ASP A 440 -7.20 -3.07 -15.37
CA ASP A 440 -8.01 -2.87 -14.17
C ASP A 440 -8.91 -1.64 -14.34
N ARG A 441 -10.19 -1.78 -14.00
CA ARG A 441 -11.15 -0.69 -13.97
C ARG A 441 -12.10 -0.85 -12.80
N GLN A 442 -11.98 0.05 -11.84
CA GLN A 442 -12.76 0.06 -10.62
C GLN A 442 -13.59 1.34 -10.55
N GLU A 443 -14.83 1.20 -10.15
CA GLU A 443 -15.79 2.31 -9.99
C GLU A 443 -16.54 2.12 -8.67
N ALA A 444 -16.73 3.20 -7.90
CA ALA A 444 -17.55 3.18 -6.70
C ALA A 444 -18.33 4.49 -6.54
N ASP A 445 -19.59 4.39 -6.11
CA ASP A 445 -20.51 5.50 -5.83
C ASP A 445 -21.15 5.29 -4.46
N SER A 446 -21.05 6.26 -3.58
CA SER A 446 -21.68 6.25 -2.27
C SER A 446 -22.59 7.45 -2.10
N LYS A 447 -23.76 7.20 -1.51
CA LYS A 447 -24.69 8.22 -1.04
C LYS A 447 -24.94 8.00 0.44
N ALA A 448 -24.71 9.02 1.24
CA ALA A 448 -24.91 8.98 2.68
C ALA A 448 -25.74 10.16 3.17
N TRP A 449 -26.56 9.88 4.17
CA TRP A 449 -27.25 10.87 4.97
C TRP A 449 -27.00 10.59 6.44
N LYS A 450 -26.69 11.66 7.19
CA LYS A 450 -26.47 11.61 8.64
C LYS A 450 -27.24 12.75 9.29
N THR A 451 -27.91 12.45 10.40
CA THR A 451 -28.52 13.45 11.29
C THR A 451 -28.01 13.22 12.70
N ASP A 452 -27.47 14.27 13.28
CA ASP A 452 -27.05 14.32 14.67
C ASP A 452 -27.93 15.31 15.44
N VAL A 453 -28.40 14.89 16.62
CA VAL A 453 -29.18 15.71 17.55
C VAL A 453 -28.43 15.76 18.86
N LYS A 454 -28.16 16.97 19.33
CA LYS A 454 -27.52 17.22 20.63
C LYS A 454 -28.52 17.94 21.54
N TYR A 455 -28.68 17.40 22.74
CA TYR A 455 -29.38 18.05 23.85
C TYR A 455 -28.40 18.41 24.95
N SER A 456 -28.25 19.69 25.25
CA SER A 456 -27.40 20.19 26.33
C SER A 456 -28.23 20.31 27.60
N PHE A 457 -27.79 19.66 28.68
CA PHE A 457 -28.46 19.74 29.98
C PHE A 457 -28.07 21.01 30.70
N ASP A 458 -29.02 21.54 31.46
CA ASP A 458 -28.73 22.54 32.49
C ASP A 458 -28.49 21.80 33.82
N ASN A 459 -27.33 21.17 33.91
CA ASN A 459 -26.97 20.29 35.00
C ASN A 459 -25.43 20.30 35.23
N PRO A 460 -24.96 20.33 36.49
CA PRO A 460 -23.51 20.42 36.76
C PRO A 460 -22.73 19.19 36.38
N VAL A 461 -23.39 18.01 36.29
CA VAL A 461 -22.73 16.73 35.96
C VAL A 461 -23.01 16.29 34.55
N LEU A 462 -24.26 16.32 34.09
CA LEU A 462 -24.64 15.92 32.76
C LEU A 462 -24.47 17.12 31.81
N ARG A 463 -23.56 16.99 30.85
CA ARG A 463 -23.26 18.08 29.90
C ARG A 463 -24.19 18.05 28.71
N ASP A 464 -24.13 16.99 27.94
CA ASP A 464 -25.00 16.78 26.77
C ASP A 464 -25.21 15.29 26.47
N ILE A 465 -26.35 15.01 25.83
CA ILE A 465 -26.60 13.71 25.21
C ILE A 465 -26.74 13.93 23.70
N ARG A 466 -26.14 13.05 22.92
CA ARG A 466 -26.14 13.07 21.47
C ARG A 466 -26.77 11.80 20.92
N PHE A 467 -27.53 11.95 19.86
CA PHE A 467 -28.11 10.84 19.10
C PHE A 467 -27.80 11.07 17.63
N GLY A 468 -27.49 10.01 16.91
CA GLY A 468 -27.31 10.13 15.48
C GLY A 468 -27.80 8.92 14.73
N VAL A 469 -28.26 9.18 13.51
CA VAL A 469 -28.62 8.15 12.52
C VAL A 469 -27.79 8.40 11.27
N ARG A 470 -27.22 7.35 10.72
CA ARG A 470 -26.53 7.37 9.42
C ARG A 470 -27.06 6.29 8.51
N LEU A 471 -27.44 6.65 7.30
CA LEU A 471 -27.83 5.75 6.21
C LEU A 471 -26.85 5.93 5.08
N GLN A 472 -26.31 4.83 4.56
CA GLN A 472 -25.40 4.83 3.42
C GLN A 472 -25.75 3.71 2.46
N ASN A 473 -25.65 4.01 1.16
CA ASN A 473 -25.60 3.02 0.10
C ASN A 473 -24.29 3.23 -0.66
N LEU A 474 -23.48 2.18 -0.77
CA LEU A 474 -22.19 2.17 -1.45
C LEU A 474 -22.22 1.06 -2.49
N ASN A 475 -22.01 1.43 -3.76
CA ASN A 475 -21.97 0.51 -4.88
C ASN A 475 -20.56 0.47 -5.44
N GLY A 476 -20.02 -0.74 -5.67
CA GLY A 476 -18.72 -0.98 -6.27
C GLY A 476 -18.84 -1.85 -7.50
N LEU A 477 -18.08 -1.52 -8.53
CA LEU A 477 -17.88 -2.32 -9.74
C LEU A 477 -16.38 -2.47 -9.96
N ASN A 478 -15.91 -3.70 -9.88
CA ASN A 478 -14.53 -4.05 -10.18
C ASN A 478 -14.49 -4.91 -11.44
N ARG A 479 -13.75 -4.45 -12.45
CA ARG A 479 -13.43 -5.18 -13.67
C ARG A 479 -11.94 -5.36 -13.73
N MET A 480 -11.48 -6.60 -13.73
CA MET A 480 -10.07 -6.96 -13.71
C MET A 480 -9.85 -8.11 -14.70
N THR A 481 -9.00 -7.91 -15.69
CA THR A 481 -8.73 -8.99 -16.66
C THR A 481 -7.92 -10.07 -15.97
N ASN A 482 -8.52 -11.23 -15.87
CA ASN A 482 -7.99 -12.42 -15.18
C ASN A 482 -7.47 -12.06 -13.76
N PRO A 483 -7.72 -12.75 -12.69
CA PRO A 483 -7.28 -12.37 -11.34
C PRO A 483 -5.75 -12.22 -11.21
N SER A 484 -5.01 -12.57 -12.26
CA SER A 484 -3.58 -12.38 -12.43
C SER A 484 -3.27 -11.79 -13.80
N TYR A 485 -2.01 -11.44 -14.03
CA TYR A 485 -1.52 -11.00 -15.32
C TYR A 485 -1.71 -12.07 -16.41
N ASN A 486 -2.05 -11.64 -17.62
CA ASN A 486 -2.16 -12.50 -18.79
C ASN A 486 -0.77 -12.76 -19.39
N TRP A 487 0.04 -13.53 -18.66
CA TRP A 487 1.36 -13.93 -19.14
C TRP A 487 1.25 -14.92 -20.30
N GLN A 488 1.91 -14.65 -21.41
CA GLN A 488 1.97 -15.52 -22.58
C GLN A 488 3.36 -15.57 -23.19
N GLY A 489 3.91 -16.79 -23.31
CA GLY A 489 5.20 -17.02 -23.99
C GLY A 489 5.10 -16.72 -25.47
N ILE A 490 6.13 -16.05 -26.02
CA ILE A 490 6.33 -15.88 -27.45
C ILE A 490 7.16 -17.05 -27.98
N THR A 491 8.44 -17.11 -27.62
CA THR A 491 9.31 -18.20 -28.09
C THR A 491 10.23 -18.70 -26.96
N GLN A 492 9.62 -19.31 -25.98
CA GLN A 492 10.32 -19.83 -24.82
C GLN A 492 11.16 -21.07 -25.14
N PRO A 493 12.32 -21.28 -24.48
CA PRO A 493 13.19 -22.43 -24.71
C PRO A 493 12.49 -23.80 -24.57
N TRP A 494 11.60 -23.94 -23.58
CA TRP A 494 10.87 -25.19 -23.33
C TRP A 494 9.81 -25.51 -24.39
N ASN A 495 9.42 -24.53 -25.22
CA ASN A 495 8.49 -24.75 -26.31
C ASN A 495 9.16 -25.21 -27.61
N VAL A 496 10.50 -25.31 -27.63
CA VAL A 496 11.25 -25.78 -28.82
C VAL A 496 11.17 -27.30 -28.95
N GLY A 497 10.65 -27.76 -30.06
CA GLY A 497 10.49 -29.19 -30.32
C GLY A 497 9.64 -29.49 -31.54
N SER A 498 9.36 -30.77 -31.80
CA SER A 498 8.62 -31.24 -32.98
C SER A 498 7.14 -31.55 -32.74
N GLY A 499 6.64 -31.31 -31.51
CA GLY A 499 5.26 -31.62 -31.14
C GLY A 499 4.24 -30.56 -31.60
N ASN A 500 2.94 -30.89 -31.48
CA ASN A 500 1.84 -29.95 -31.69
C ASN A 500 1.95 -28.80 -30.68
N GLY A 501 1.75 -27.55 -31.16
CA GLY A 501 1.91 -26.38 -30.34
C GLY A 501 3.35 -25.99 -30.00
N ASN A 502 4.33 -26.76 -30.43
CA ASN A 502 5.74 -26.42 -30.27
C ASN A 502 6.26 -25.56 -31.42
N ILE A 503 7.38 -24.89 -31.19
CA ILE A 503 8.10 -24.08 -32.19
C ILE A 503 9.38 -24.80 -32.63
N THR A 504 9.85 -24.52 -33.81
CA THR A 504 11.08 -25.08 -34.36
C THR A 504 12.36 -24.52 -33.74
N ARG A 505 12.30 -23.25 -33.28
CA ARG A 505 13.40 -22.51 -32.63
C ARG A 505 12.87 -21.21 -32.01
N GLN A 506 13.71 -20.54 -31.22
CA GLN A 506 13.39 -19.20 -30.72
C GLN A 506 13.50 -18.13 -31.84
N ALA A 507 12.77 -17.02 -31.65
CA ALA A 507 12.81 -15.83 -32.50
C ALA A 507 13.99 -14.92 -32.08
N PHE A 508 15.21 -15.32 -32.45
CA PHE A 508 16.41 -14.55 -32.16
C PHE A 508 16.45 -13.22 -32.92
N LEU A 509 16.86 -12.16 -32.25
CA LEU A 509 16.97 -10.80 -32.81
C LEU A 509 18.05 -10.70 -33.91
N GLY A 510 18.98 -11.66 -33.97
CA GLY A 510 19.93 -11.79 -35.07
C GLY A 510 19.31 -12.22 -36.42
N ASP A 511 18.08 -12.75 -36.40
CA ASP A 511 17.33 -13.02 -37.64
C ASP A 511 16.59 -11.75 -38.08
N PRO A 512 16.80 -11.26 -39.33
CA PRO A 512 16.14 -10.05 -39.79
C PRO A 512 14.61 -10.04 -39.75
N ARG A 513 13.96 -11.21 -39.67
CA ARG A 513 12.51 -11.33 -39.54
C ARG A 513 12.01 -10.93 -38.14
N PHE A 514 12.88 -11.01 -37.12
CA PHE A 514 12.54 -10.78 -35.72
C PHE A 514 13.34 -9.63 -35.10
N SER A 515 14.20 -9.00 -35.91
CA SER A 515 15.04 -7.85 -35.52
C SER A 515 14.21 -6.58 -35.37
N GLY A 516 14.71 -5.64 -34.55
CA GLY A 516 14.07 -4.35 -34.29
C GLY A 516 13.18 -4.38 -33.05
N GLY A 517 12.70 -3.20 -32.64
CA GLY A 517 11.88 -3.05 -31.44
C GLY A 517 12.64 -3.20 -30.11
N THR A 518 13.96 -3.21 -30.16
CA THR A 518 14.84 -3.30 -29.00
C THR A 518 15.92 -2.22 -29.03
N GLU A 519 16.46 -1.89 -27.87
CA GLU A 519 17.54 -0.93 -27.68
C GLU A 519 18.51 -1.40 -26.61
N LEU A 520 19.71 -0.81 -26.59
CA LEU A 520 20.70 -1.06 -25.55
C LEU A 520 20.37 -0.17 -24.34
N GLY A 521 19.80 -0.78 -23.31
CA GLY A 521 19.53 -0.13 -22.03
C GLY A 521 20.81 0.01 -21.20
N THR A 522 20.94 1.15 -20.53
CA THR A 522 22.07 1.43 -19.64
C THR A 522 21.54 1.97 -18.31
N PHE A 523 22.26 1.67 -17.23
CA PHE A 523 21.88 2.07 -15.88
C PHE A 523 22.82 3.17 -15.34
N PRO A 524 22.75 4.41 -15.88
CA PRO A 524 23.65 5.46 -15.48
C PRO A 524 23.40 5.87 -14.03
N ASN A 525 24.48 6.03 -13.27
CA ASN A 525 24.41 6.42 -11.85
C ASN A 525 23.57 5.45 -10.99
N PHE A 526 23.62 4.15 -11.33
CA PHE A 526 22.91 3.10 -10.61
C PHE A 526 23.34 3.08 -9.14
N PHE A 527 22.39 3.05 -8.22
CA PHE A 527 22.60 3.23 -6.78
C PHE A 527 23.41 4.50 -6.43
N ASN A 528 23.12 5.64 -7.10
CA ASN A 528 23.91 6.88 -7.04
C ASN A 528 25.39 6.74 -7.45
N GLY A 529 25.73 5.69 -8.20
CA GLY A 529 27.07 5.38 -8.68
C GLY A 529 27.86 4.38 -7.83
N ASP A 530 27.27 3.87 -6.77
CA ASP A 530 27.89 2.91 -5.86
C ASP A 530 27.93 1.49 -6.47
N VAL A 531 27.01 1.16 -7.37
CA VAL A 531 26.94 -0.14 -8.05
C VAL A 531 27.08 0.04 -9.56
N LYS A 532 27.85 -0.84 -10.18
CA LYS A 532 28.03 -0.90 -11.63
C LYS A 532 27.41 -2.17 -12.17
N VAL A 533 26.43 -2.03 -13.05
CA VAL A 533 25.82 -3.11 -13.80
C VAL A 533 26.05 -2.93 -15.30
N PRO A 534 26.18 -4.01 -16.10
CA PRO A 534 26.40 -3.90 -17.53
C PRO A 534 25.16 -3.41 -18.24
N ALA A 535 25.35 -2.88 -19.46
CA ALA A 535 24.27 -2.64 -20.39
C ALA A 535 23.72 -3.97 -20.93
N ALA A 536 22.42 -4.02 -21.18
CA ALA A 536 21.73 -5.17 -21.75
C ALA A 536 20.72 -4.70 -22.82
N VAL A 537 20.26 -5.62 -23.66
CA VAL A 537 19.27 -5.29 -24.72
C VAL A 537 17.86 -5.44 -24.17
N PHE A 538 17.07 -4.40 -24.26
CA PHE A 538 15.68 -4.34 -23.78
C PHE A 538 14.71 -4.08 -24.92
N PRO A 539 13.43 -4.50 -24.82
CA PRO A 539 12.38 -3.95 -25.66
C PRO A 539 12.30 -2.43 -25.48
N THR A 540 11.96 -1.70 -26.54
CA THR A 540 11.79 -0.24 -26.45
C THR A 540 10.50 0.13 -25.72
N ASP A 541 10.47 1.32 -25.10
CA ASP A 541 9.24 1.91 -24.52
C ASP A 541 8.09 1.94 -25.54
N ALA A 542 8.41 2.21 -26.82
CA ALA A 542 7.41 2.22 -27.89
C ALA A 542 6.78 0.83 -28.12
N VAL A 543 7.51 -0.26 -27.95
CA VAL A 543 6.97 -1.62 -28.08
C VAL A 543 6.07 -1.96 -26.88
N ALA A 544 6.49 -1.65 -25.66
CA ALA A 544 5.71 -1.90 -24.46
C ALA A 544 4.40 -1.09 -24.44
N ARG A 545 4.42 0.19 -24.87
CA ARG A 545 3.23 1.07 -24.87
C ARG A 545 2.28 0.83 -26.05
N ASN A 546 2.68 0.14 -27.10
CA ASN A 546 1.84 -0.08 -28.29
C ASN A 546 0.91 -1.30 -28.17
N TYR A 547 0.56 -1.69 -26.94
CA TYR A 547 -0.47 -2.70 -26.71
C TYR A 547 -1.82 -2.25 -27.32
N PRO A 548 -2.60 -3.11 -28.01
CA PRO A 548 -2.36 -4.54 -28.26
C PRO A 548 -1.57 -4.83 -29.57
N ASN A 549 -1.19 -3.82 -30.36
CA ASN A 549 -0.64 -4.04 -31.72
C ASN A 549 0.75 -4.69 -31.71
N SER A 550 1.63 -4.25 -30.80
CA SER A 550 2.97 -4.84 -30.62
C SER A 550 2.88 -6.31 -30.24
N TYR A 551 1.97 -6.65 -29.34
CA TYR A 551 1.73 -8.03 -28.88
C TYR A 551 1.26 -8.93 -30.03
N SER A 552 0.30 -8.44 -30.84
CA SER A 552 -0.14 -9.16 -32.03
C SER A 552 1.01 -9.46 -33.00
N THR A 553 1.93 -8.50 -33.19
CA THR A 553 3.12 -8.70 -34.01
C THR A 553 4.08 -9.74 -33.41
N LEU A 554 4.39 -9.63 -32.11
CA LEU A 554 5.32 -10.51 -31.42
C LEU A 554 4.80 -11.94 -31.35
N HIS A 555 3.54 -12.14 -31.05
CA HIS A 555 2.92 -13.47 -31.05
C HIS A 555 2.75 -14.04 -32.47
N GLY A 556 2.77 -13.19 -33.49
CA GLY A 556 2.89 -13.63 -34.88
C GLY A 556 4.19 -14.37 -35.15
N TYR A 557 5.27 -14.10 -34.41
CA TYR A 557 6.55 -14.84 -34.52
C TYR A 557 6.40 -16.29 -34.01
N TYR A 558 5.63 -16.51 -32.93
CA TYR A 558 5.28 -17.84 -32.44
C TYR A 558 4.56 -18.66 -33.53
N GLN A 559 3.57 -18.02 -34.18
CA GLN A 559 2.81 -18.67 -35.27
C GLN A 559 3.73 -19.00 -36.48
N ALA A 560 4.63 -18.06 -36.84
CA ALA A 560 5.54 -18.25 -37.97
C ALA A 560 6.61 -19.34 -37.72
N LEU A 561 6.89 -19.67 -36.45
CA LEU A 561 7.87 -20.69 -36.06
C LEU A 561 7.23 -22.01 -35.62
N CYS A 562 5.92 -22.13 -35.72
CA CYS A 562 5.18 -23.31 -35.29
C CYS A 562 5.70 -24.58 -36.02
N ALA A 563 6.07 -25.61 -35.25
CA ALA A 563 6.65 -26.85 -35.78
C ALA A 563 5.64 -27.64 -36.64
N VAL A 564 4.35 -27.58 -36.27
CA VAL A 564 3.25 -28.13 -37.05
C VAL A 564 2.30 -26.97 -37.39
N PRO A 565 2.22 -26.52 -38.64
CA PRO A 565 1.41 -25.37 -39.03
C PRO A 565 -0.04 -25.48 -38.54
N GLY A 566 -0.56 -24.41 -37.94
CA GLY A 566 -1.93 -24.30 -37.44
C GLY A 566 -2.20 -24.96 -36.07
N THR A 567 -1.20 -25.55 -35.40
CA THR A 567 -1.38 -26.14 -34.07
C THR A 567 -0.97 -25.23 -32.92
N CYS A 568 -0.18 -24.18 -33.20
CA CYS A 568 0.15 -23.16 -32.22
C CYS A 568 -1.05 -22.27 -31.93
N ALA A 569 -1.37 -22.09 -30.65
CA ALA A 569 -2.49 -21.25 -30.23
C ALA A 569 -2.29 -19.79 -30.65
N ALA A 570 -3.35 -19.15 -31.14
CA ALA A 570 -3.32 -17.72 -31.42
C ALA A 570 -3.36 -16.92 -30.12
N TRP A 571 -2.60 -15.82 -30.10
CA TRP A 571 -2.68 -14.87 -28.98
C TRP A 571 -4.06 -14.19 -28.95
N VAL A 572 -4.60 -14.07 -27.75
CA VAL A 572 -5.86 -13.38 -27.50
C VAL A 572 -5.60 -12.27 -26.50
N PRO A 573 -5.87 -10.99 -26.85
CA PRO A 573 -5.69 -9.89 -25.94
C PRO A 573 -6.65 -10.01 -24.74
N ALA A 574 -6.15 -9.66 -23.58
CA ALA A 574 -6.99 -9.51 -22.39
C ALA A 574 -8.07 -8.43 -22.62
N GLY A 575 -9.27 -8.67 -22.14
CA GLY A 575 -10.38 -7.72 -22.33
C GLY A 575 -11.60 -8.05 -21.47
N PHE A 576 -12.31 -7.03 -21.01
CA PHE A 576 -13.51 -7.19 -20.16
C PHE A 576 -14.74 -7.72 -20.93
N ALA A 577 -14.78 -7.54 -22.25
CA ALA A 577 -15.95 -7.91 -23.06
C ALA A 577 -16.12 -9.44 -23.22
N ASN A 578 -15.02 -10.16 -23.20
CA ASN A 578 -14.96 -11.59 -23.49
C ASN A 578 -14.89 -12.46 -22.22
N ASP A 579 -14.75 -11.83 -21.05
CA ASP A 579 -14.65 -12.52 -19.77
C ASP A 579 -15.67 -11.95 -18.76
N PRO A 580 -16.91 -12.46 -18.72
CA PRO A 580 -17.88 -12.03 -17.70
C PRO A 580 -17.40 -12.27 -16.27
N ALA A 581 -16.51 -13.24 -16.06
CA ALA A 581 -15.92 -13.55 -14.76
C ALA A 581 -15.00 -12.43 -14.25
N ALA A 582 -14.44 -11.62 -15.15
CA ALA A 582 -13.67 -10.45 -14.80
C ALA A 582 -14.49 -9.29 -14.17
N VAL A 583 -15.83 -9.44 -14.08
CA VAL A 583 -16.74 -8.38 -13.61
C VAL A 583 -17.33 -8.75 -12.27
N ASN A 584 -16.96 -8.03 -11.23
CA ASN A 584 -17.44 -8.21 -9.85
C ASN A 584 -18.21 -6.96 -9.39
N LYS A 585 -19.41 -7.17 -8.84
CA LYS A 585 -20.26 -6.09 -8.30
C LYS A 585 -20.50 -6.30 -6.82
N GLN A 586 -20.41 -5.21 -6.06
CA GLN A 586 -20.75 -5.17 -4.65
C GLN A 586 -21.72 -4.02 -4.40
N ASP A 587 -22.80 -4.31 -3.67
CA ASP A 587 -23.76 -3.32 -3.17
C ASP A 587 -23.78 -3.42 -1.65
N GLU A 588 -23.37 -2.38 -0.95
CA GLU A 588 -23.38 -2.33 0.51
C GLU A 588 -24.38 -1.28 1.01
N LYS A 589 -25.21 -1.69 1.95
CA LYS A 589 -26.17 -0.82 2.66
C LYS A 589 -25.83 -0.81 4.13
N THR A 590 -25.42 0.33 4.64
CA THR A 590 -25.15 0.53 6.07
C THR A 590 -26.21 1.39 6.72
N ARG A 591 -26.71 0.94 7.87
CA ARG A 591 -27.64 1.67 8.74
C ARG A 591 -27.03 1.70 10.13
N ALA A 592 -26.68 2.89 10.61
CA ALA A 592 -26.10 3.07 11.92
C ALA A 592 -26.95 4.00 12.77
N PHE A 593 -27.01 3.69 14.06
CA PHE A 593 -27.61 4.53 15.08
C PHE A 593 -26.64 4.62 16.26
N TYR A 594 -26.47 5.79 16.86
CA TYR A 594 -25.68 5.93 18.07
C TYR A 594 -26.37 6.80 19.12
N THR A 595 -25.98 6.58 20.36
CA THR A 595 -26.23 7.47 21.51
C THR A 595 -24.94 7.66 22.29
N GLN A 596 -24.68 8.87 22.76
CA GLN A 596 -23.51 9.23 23.54
C GLN A 596 -23.85 10.28 24.58
N LEU A 597 -23.58 9.96 25.84
CA LEU A 597 -23.73 10.88 26.97
C LEU A 597 -22.37 11.46 27.32
N ARG A 598 -22.29 12.79 27.42
CA ARG A 598 -21.13 13.50 27.96
C ARG A 598 -21.44 13.98 29.39
N PHE A 599 -20.47 13.81 30.26
CA PHE A 599 -20.57 14.18 31.67
C PHE A 599 -19.30 14.84 32.17
N GLY A 600 -19.39 15.52 33.33
CA GLY A 600 -18.24 16.09 33.99
C GLY A 600 -18.54 16.34 35.47
N PHE A 601 -17.58 16.03 36.33
CA PHE A 601 -17.57 16.26 37.75
C PHE A 601 -16.54 17.32 38.06
N ASP A 602 -16.90 18.60 37.82
CA ASP A 602 -15.97 19.72 37.92
C ASP A 602 -15.65 20.10 39.39
N ASP A 603 -16.53 19.77 40.36
CA ASP A 603 -16.38 20.07 41.76
C ASP A 603 -15.46 19.07 42.54
N LEU A 604 -14.99 18.03 41.87
CA LEU A 604 -14.05 17.09 42.51
C LEU A 604 -12.67 17.77 42.67
N LYS A 605 -11.92 17.35 43.68
CA LYS A 605 -10.52 17.77 43.88
C LYS A 605 -9.69 17.60 42.61
N TYR A 606 -9.98 16.55 41.87
CA TYR A 606 -9.43 16.27 40.52
C TYR A 606 -10.63 16.13 39.59
N PRO A 607 -10.96 17.14 38.83
CA PRO A 607 -12.09 17.09 37.92
C PRO A 607 -11.98 15.91 36.93
N ILE A 608 -13.10 15.24 36.72
CA ILE A 608 -13.23 14.13 35.76
C ILE A 608 -14.31 14.49 34.77
N ASP A 609 -13.98 14.41 33.49
CA ASP A 609 -14.96 14.52 32.43
C ASP A 609 -14.81 13.35 31.43
N GLY A 610 -15.82 13.15 30.58
CA GLY A 610 -15.77 12.08 29.60
C GLY A 610 -17.06 11.86 28.85
N ASN A 611 -17.06 10.79 28.08
CA ASN A 611 -18.24 10.32 27.36
C ASN A 611 -18.39 8.80 27.48
N ILE A 612 -19.63 8.34 27.45
CA ILE A 612 -20.00 6.94 27.30
C ILE A 612 -21.01 6.84 26.16
N GLY A 613 -20.84 5.89 25.28
CA GLY A 613 -21.71 5.77 24.12
C GLY A 613 -21.83 4.35 23.61
N LEU A 614 -22.84 4.15 22.77
CA LEU A 614 -23.11 2.92 22.07
C LEU A 614 -23.47 3.24 20.62
N ARG A 615 -22.81 2.59 19.68
CA ARG A 615 -23.15 2.62 18.25
C ARG A 615 -23.63 1.26 17.80
N TYR A 616 -24.79 1.19 17.19
CA TYR A 616 -25.31 0.00 16.50
C TYR A 616 -25.17 0.18 15.01
N VAL A 617 -24.62 -0.83 14.33
CA VAL A 617 -24.42 -0.82 12.89
C VAL A 617 -24.99 -2.11 12.31
N LYS A 618 -25.87 -1.97 11.32
CA LYS A 618 -26.34 -3.07 10.47
C LYS A 618 -25.80 -2.85 9.08
N THR A 619 -25.11 -3.86 8.54
CA THR A 619 -24.61 -3.88 7.16
C THR A 619 -25.24 -5.03 6.40
N THR A 620 -25.68 -4.75 5.17
CA THR A 620 -26.12 -5.75 4.18
C THR A 620 -25.24 -5.58 2.96
N THR A 621 -24.54 -6.64 2.56
CA THR A 621 -23.69 -6.65 1.38
C THR A 621 -24.23 -7.67 0.38
N ASN A 622 -24.42 -7.25 -0.87
CA ASN A 622 -24.72 -8.11 -2.00
C ASN A 622 -23.49 -8.14 -2.92
N SER A 623 -22.90 -9.30 -3.09
CA SER A 623 -21.75 -9.51 -3.99
C SER A 623 -22.16 -10.44 -5.12
N SER A 624 -21.82 -10.08 -6.37
CA SER A 624 -22.07 -10.92 -7.55
C SER A 624 -20.79 -11.09 -8.38
N GLY A 625 -20.61 -12.27 -8.91
CA GLY A 625 -19.45 -12.67 -9.69
C GLY A 625 -19.66 -14.04 -10.33
N TYR A 626 -18.60 -14.82 -10.49
CA TYR A 626 -18.65 -16.09 -11.22
C TYR A 626 -17.87 -17.19 -10.53
N THR A 627 -18.37 -18.42 -10.62
CA THR A 627 -17.58 -19.63 -10.42
C THR A 627 -17.24 -20.23 -11.77
N VAL A 628 -15.96 -20.48 -12.01
CA VAL A 628 -15.43 -20.99 -13.27
C VAL A 628 -14.73 -22.32 -13.03
N PHE A 629 -15.05 -23.30 -13.86
CA PHE A 629 -14.36 -24.59 -13.93
C PHE A 629 -14.14 -24.96 -15.39
N THR A 630 -12.90 -25.27 -15.73
CA THR A 630 -12.52 -25.81 -17.05
C THR A 630 -12.12 -27.26 -16.87
N PRO A 631 -12.85 -28.24 -17.47
CA PRO A 631 -12.46 -29.64 -17.39
C PRO A 631 -11.07 -29.87 -17.93
N PRO A 632 -10.26 -30.76 -17.32
CA PRO A 632 -8.96 -31.13 -17.86
C PRO A 632 -9.11 -31.75 -19.25
N SER A 633 -8.28 -31.33 -20.20
CA SER A 633 -8.32 -31.79 -21.60
C SER A 633 -7.88 -33.25 -21.78
N ASN A 634 -7.14 -33.78 -20.84
CA ASN A 634 -6.46 -35.06 -20.94
C ASN A 634 -6.75 -35.94 -19.71
N LEU A 635 -7.97 -36.47 -19.62
CA LEU A 635 -8.24 -37.55 -18.66
C LEU A 635 -7.59 -38.88 -19.13
N PRO A 636 -6.88 -39.58 -18.24
CA PRO A 636 -6.31 -40.88 -18.60
C PRO A 636 -7.37 -41.82 -19.12
N SER A 637 -7.18 -42.36 -20.33
CA SER A 637 -8.13 -43.28 -20.99
C SER A 637 -7.34 -44.30 -21.83
N GLY A 638 -7.96 -45.42 -22.07
CA GLY A 638 -7.42 -46.48 -22.92
C GLY A 638 -7.26 -47.83 -22.21
N PRO A 639 -6.83 -48.90 -22.94
CA PRO A 639 -6.79 -50.26 -22.43
C PRO A 639 -5.77 -50.48 -21.30
N ASN A 640 -4.79 -49.61 -21.21
CA ASN A 640 -3.72 -49.68 -20.18
C ASN A 640 -4.00 -48.74 -18.97
N VAL A 641 -5.24 -48.21 -18.86
CA VAL A 641 -5.62 -47.35 -17.75
C VAL A 641 -6.61 -48.10 -16.85
N THR A 642 -6.31 -48.15 -15.56
CA THR A 642 -7.19 -48.68 -14.52
C THR A 642 -7.61 -47.59 -13.57
N GLY A 643 -8.79 -47.73 -12.93
CA GLY A 643 -9.28 -46.74 -11.94
C GLY A 643 -9.77 -45.39 -12.49
N ALA A 644 -9.96 -45.25 -13.81
CA ALA A 644 -10.43 -43.99 -14.40
C ALA A 644 -11.83 -43.57 -13.87
N ASN A 645 -12.66 -44.52 -13.42
CA ASN A 645 -13.95 -44.25 -12.77
C ASN A 645 -13.86 -43.61 -11.38
N LEU A 646 -12.66 -43.47 -10.82
CA LEU A 646 -12.40 -42.78 -9.55
C LEU A 646 -12.26 -41.26 -9.73
N VAL A 647 -12.28 -40.76 -10.98
CA VAL A 647 -12.23 -39.34 -11.32
C VAL A 647 -13.66 -38.85 -11.56
N PRO A 648 -14.16 -37.90 -10.75
CA PRO A 648 -15.46 -37.29 -11.00
C PRO A 648 -15.47 -36.56 -12.35
N ILE A 649 -16.56 -36.58 -13.07
CA ILE A 649 -16.66 -35.85 -14.33
C ILE A 649 -17.55 -34.63 -14.15
N PHE A 650 -16.95 -33.46 -14.30
CA PHE A 650 -17.67 -32.18 -14.24
C PHE A 650 -17.85 -31.59 -15.64
N GLY A 651 -18.97 -30.92 -15.89
CA GLY A 651 -19.12 -30.06 -17.06
C GLY A 651 -18.33 -28.76 -16.92
N ALA A 652 -17.96 -28.17 -18.05
CA ALA A 652 -17.43 -26.80 -18.03
C ALA A 652 -18.44 -25.84 -17.38
N LEU A 653 -17.96 -24.97 -16.50
CA LEU A 653 -18.78 -24.10 -15.69
C LEU A 653 -18.30 -22.65 -15.83
N ALA A 654 -19.22 -21.73 -16.10
CA ALA A 654 -19.04 -20.30 -15.96
C ALA A 654 -20.37 -19.72 -15.43
N THR A 655 -20.68 -20.03 -14.17
CA THR A 655 -22.00 -19.73 -13.60
C THR A 655 -21.96 -18.42 -12.82
N PRO A 656 -22.90 -17.49 -13.11
CA PRO A 656 -23.10 -16.31 -12.28
C PRO A 656 -23.50 -16.70 -10.85
N MET A 657 -22.89 -16.07 -9.89
CA MET A 657 -23.15 -16.27 -8.46
C MET A 657 -23.54 -14.94 -7.82
N ALA A 658 -24.48 -15.00 -6.89
CA ALA A 658 -24.87 -13.84 -6.08
C ALA A 658 -24.99 -14.26 -4.61
N TYR A 659 -24.41 -13.46 -3.74
CA TYR A 659 -24.37 -13.69 -2.30
C TYR A 659 -24.91 -12.48 -1.58
N GLU A 660 -25.80 -12.71 -0.60
CA GLU A 660 -26.23 -11.70 0.35
C GLU A 660 -25.67 -12.03 1.73
N THR A 661 -24.97 -11.09 2.34
CA THR A 661 -24.42 -11.22 3.67
C THR A 661 -24.97 -10.10 4.56
N ASN A 662 -25.50 -10.49 5.72
CA ASN A 662 -26.07 -9.57 6.71
C ASN A 662 -25.34 -9.74 8.04
N TYR A 663 -24.88 -8.63 8.62
CA TYR A 663 -24.31 -8.64 9.96
C TYR A 663 -24.66 -7.35 10.72
N HIS A 664 -24.60 -7.43 12.04
CA HIS A 664 -24.81 -6.30 12.93
C HIS A 664 -23.78 -6.30 14.06
N ASN A 665 -23.37 -5.10 14.43
CA ASN A 665 -22.36 -4.90 15.46
C ASN A 665 -22.83 -3.86 16.47
N PHE A 666 -22.60 -4.18 17.77
CA PHE A 666 -22.70 -3.23 18.86
C PHE A 666 -21.29 -2.78 19.24
N LEU A 667 -21.06 -1.47 19.19
CA LEU A 667 -19.78 -0.82 19.38
C LEU A 667 -19.86 0.14 20.59
N PRO A 668 -19.72 -0.37 21.82
CA PRO A 668 -19.64 0.47 23.02
C PRO A 668 -18.32 1.23 23.06
N SER A 669 -18.35 2.44 23.64
CA SER A 669 -17.17 3.26 23.89
C SER A 669 -17.27 4.01 25.22
N LEU A 670 -16.15 4.17 25.90
CA LEU A 670 -15.98 4.96 27.10
C LEU A 670 -14.67 5.73 26.99
N ASN A 671 -14.72 7.05 27.14
CA ASN A 671 -13.57 7.93 27.25
C ASN A 671 -13.69 8.72 28.55
N LEU A 672 -12.65 8.69 29.37
CA LEU A 672 -12.53 9.41 30.62
C LEU A 672 -11.28 10.29 30.61
N ARG A 673 -11.39 11.51 31.12
CA ARG A 673 -10.27 12.42 31.34
C ARG A 673 -10.29 12.93 32.77
N LEU A 674 -9.21 12.67 33.51
CA LEU A 674 -8.97 13.19 34.84
C LEU A 674 -7.95 14.32 34.77
N LYS A 675 -8.31 15.51 35.22
CA LYS A 675 -7.45 16.67 35.32
C LYS A 675 -6.84 16.73 36.72
N TYR A 676 -5.54 16.37 36.81
CA TYR A 676 -4.81 16.46 38.09
C TYR A 676 -4.52 17.91 38.46
N ASN A 677 -4.19 18.72 37.46
CA ASN A 677 -4.05 20.19 37.50
C ASN A 677 -4.16 20.75 36.07
N ASP A 678 -3.96 22.06 35.90
CA ASP A 678 -4.06 22.74 34.58
C ASP A 678 -3.04 22.23 33.55
N GLN A 679 -1.97 21.57 33.97
CA GLN A 679 -0.90 21.08 33.11
C GLN A 679 -0.87 19.57 32.94
N LEU A 680 -1.36 18.79 33.91
CA LEU A 680 -1.28 17.33 33.93
C LEU A 680 -2.68 16.72 33.93
N GLN A 681 -2.93 15.89 32.93
CA GLN A 681 -4.16 15.11 32.81
C GLN A 681 -3.87 13.64 32.48
N PHE A 682 -4.79 12.79 32.84
CA PHE A 682 -4.78 11.36 32.53
C PHE A 682 -6.03 11.04 31.72
N ARG A 683 -5.88 10.12 30.75
CA ARG A 683 -7.03 9.60 30.00
C ARG A 683 -7.10 8.10 30.11
N PHE A 684 -8.31 7.59 30.15
CA PHE A 684 -8.61 6.18 29.99
C PHE A 684 -9.68 6.05 28.92
N ALA A 685 -9.46 5.18 27.94
CA ALA A 685 -10.41 4.94 26.86
C ALA A 685 -10.54 3.44 26.59
N VAL A 686 -11.77 3.00 26.38
CA VAL A 686 -12.09 1.63 25.93
C VAL A 686 -13.13 1.74 24.83
N ALA A 687 -12.89 1.05 23.71
CA ALA A 687 -13.87 0.98 22.64
C ALA A 687 -13.81 -0.36 21.90
N LYS A 688 -15.00 -0.86 21.52
CA LYS A 688 -15.12 -1.89 20.51
C LYS A 688 -15.27 -1.22 19.14
N SER A 689 -14.50 -1.69 18.18
CA SER A 689 -14.50 -1.19 16.79
C SER A 689 -14.58 -2.34 15.80
N MET A 690 -14.87 -2.02 14.55
CA MET A 690 -14.93 -2.99 13.46
C MET A 690 -14.26 -2.41 12.21
N SER A 691 -13.76 -3.28 11.34
CA SER A 691 -13.33 -2.93 9.97
C SER A 691 -14.01 -3.87 8.98
N ARG A 692 -14.68 -3.30 8.00
CA ARG A 692 -15.32 -4.08 6.94
C ARG A 692 -14.26 -4.64 6.00
N PRO A 693 -14.50 -5.82 5.39
CA PRO A 693 -13.68 -6.29 4.29
C PRO A 693 -13.72 -5.28 3.11
N ASP A 694 -12.59 -5.12 2.44
CA ASP A 694 -12.51 -4.30 1.24
C ASP A 694 -13.26 -4.98 0.07
N PHE A 695 -13.66 -4.21 -0.94
CA PHE A 695 -14.37 -4.74 -2.10
C PHE A 695 -13.57 -5.80 -2.85
N ASN A 696 -12.24 -5.68 -2.89
CA ASN A 696 -11.38 -6.70 -3.48
C ASN A 696 -11.46 -8.02 -2.71
N GLN A 697 -11.59 -7.98 -1.37
CA GLN A 697 -11.75 -9.17 -0.54
C GLN A 697 -13.14 -9.81 -0.66
N LEU A 698 -14.16 -9.02 -1.04
CA LEU A 698 -15.54 -9.48 -1.21
C LEU A 698 -15.87 -9.95 -2.63
N GLN A 699 -14.91 -10.04 -3.54
CA GLN A 699 -15.13 -10.50 -4.89
C GLN A 699 -15.68 -11.93 -4.90
N ALA A 700 -16.76 -12.15 -5.65
CA ALA A 700 -17.40 -13.47 -5.78
C ALA A 700 -16.84 -14.24 -6.99
N TYR A 701 -15.50 -14.25 -7.13
CA TYR A 701 -14.83 -14.96 -8.23
C TYR A 701 -14.05 -16.15 -7.67
N THR A 702 -14.40 -17.35 -8.17
CA THR A 702 -13.77 -18.59 -7.77
C THR A 702 -13.42 -19.41 -9.01
N THR A 703 -12.18 -19.81 -9.16
CA THR A 703 -11.74 -20.80 -10.15
C THR A 703 -11.61 -22.15 -9.49
N LEU A 704 -12.17 -23.17 -10.12
CA LEU A 704 -12.05 -24.56 -9.69
C LEU A 704 -11.20 -25.31 -10.70
N ALA A 705 -10.40 -26.25 -10.20
CA ALA A 705 -9.50 -27.07 -10.99
C ALA A 705 -9.55 -28.52 -10.52
N GLU A 706 -9.35 -29.43 -11.45
CA GLU A 706 -9.25 -30.86 -11.19
C GLU A 706 -7.94 -31.39 -11.78
N SER A 707 -7.19 -32.18 -11.01
CA SER A 707 -6.03 -32.91 -11.46
C SER A 707 -6.13 -34.38 -11.09
N VAL A 708 -5.78 -35.26 -12.02
CA VAL A 708 -5.87 -36.70 -11.81
C VAL A 708 -4.66 -37.19 -11.03
N ARG A 709 -4.89 -37.96 -9.97
CA ARG A 709 -3.84 -38.70 -9.27
C ARG A 709 -3.69 -40.07 -9.90
N SER A 710 -2.50 -40.36 -10.43
CA SER A 710 -2.21 -41.64 -11.05
C SER A 710 -0.74 -42.06 -10.79
N THR A 711 -0.52 -43.36 -10.86
CA THR A 711 0.84 -43.92 -10.88
C THR A 711 1.02 -44.67 -12.19
N SER A 712 2.18 -44.47 -12.85
CA SER A 712 2.48 -45.13 -14.12
C SER A 712 3.68 -46.06 -13.92
N THR A 713 3.57 -47.27 -14.48
CA THR A 713 4.64 -48.28 -14.48
C THR A 713 4.88 -48.77 -15.90
N GLY A 714 6.12 -49.04 -16.27
CA GLY A 714 6.54 -49.44 -17.62
C GLY A 714 7.01 -48.24 -18.45
N THR A 715 7.42 -48.51 -19.69
CA THR A 715 7.95 -47.49 -20.62
C THR A 715 7.37 -47.64 -22.01
N GLY A 716 7.17 -46.52 -22.71
CA GLY A 716 6.64 -46.50 -24.07
C GLY A 716 5.21 -47.00 -24.17
N THR A 717 4.94 -47.85 -25.17
CA THR A 717 3.60 -48.44 -25.44
C THR A 717 3.11 -49.38 -24.36
N ASN A 718 4.01 -49.83 -23.45
CA ASN A 718 3.67 -50.74 -22.36
C ASN A 718 3.48 -50.02 -21.01
N THR A 719 3.33 -48.73 -21.03
CA THR A 719 3.02 -47.93 -19.81
C THR A 719 1.61 -48.30 -19.32
N GLN A 720 1.55 -48.78 -18.08
CA GLN A 720 0.31 -49.03 -17.35
C GLN A 720 0.05 -47.83 -16.42
N THR A 721 -1.11 -47.20 -16.52
CA THR A 721 -1.50 -46.07 -15.65
C THR A 721 -2.62 -46.54 -14.71
N ASN A 722 -2.34 -46.48 -13.42
CA ASN A 722 -3.32 -46.72 -12.37
C ASN A 722 -3.77 -45.39 -11.77
N VAL A 723 -5.02 -45.02 -12.02
CA VAL A 723 -5.64 -43.82 -11.46
C VAL A 723 -6.11 -44.15 -10.04
N THR A 724 -5.69 -43.30 -9.08
CA THR A 724 -6.02 -43.44 -7.66
C THR A 724 -7.04 -42.44 -7.16
N GLY A 725 -7.50 -41.51 -8.03
CA GLY A 725 -8.52 -40.49 -7.75
C GLY A 725 -8.20 -39.15 -8.39
N ALA A 726 -8.85 -38.08 -7.90
CA ALA A 726 -8.63 -36.72 -8.35
C ALA A 726 -8.31 -35.79 -7.16
N ASN A 727 -7.54 -34.74 -7.42
CA ASN A 727 -7.42 -33.59 -6.53
C ASN A 727 -8.37 -32.53 -7.04
N LEU A 728 -9.30 -32.10 -6.19
CA LEU A 728 -10.27 -31.05 -6.46
C LEU A 728 -9.87 -29.80 -5.70
N THR A 729 -9.34 -28.84 -6.42
CA THR A 729 -8.77 -27.60 -5.85
C THR A 729 -9.45 -26.37 -6.43
N GLY A 730 -9.22 -25.23 -5.83
CA GLY A 730 -9.72 -23.96 -6.35
C GLY A 730 -8.99 -22.76 -5.77
N THR A 731 -9.19 -21.62 -6.42
CA THR A 731 -8.70 -20.33 -5.94
C THR A 731 -9.84 -19.31 -5.95
N GLY A 732 -10.12 -18.71 -4.80
CA GLY A 732 -11.03 -17.58 -4.66
C GLY A 732 -10.24 -16.28 -4.65
N THR A 733 -10.50 -15.38 -5.58
CA THR A 733 -9.90 -14.04 -5.57
C THR A 733 -10.38 -13.25 -4.35
N GLY A 734 -11.63 -13.45 -3.96
CA GLY A 734 -12.27 -12.93 -2.77
C GLY A 734 -13.21 -13.94 -2.14
N ASN A 735 -13.91 -13.53 -1.08
CA ASN A 735 -14.92 -14.31 -0.42
C ASN A 735 -16.09 -13.40 -0.01
N PRO A 736 -17.25 -13.47 -0.68
CA PRO A 736 -18.40 -12.63 -0.39
C PRO A 736 -19.04 -12.90 0.98
N LEU A 737 -18.68 -14.00 1.66
CA LEU A 737 -19.21 -14.38 2.97
C LEU A 737 -18.38 -13.85 4.14
N LEU A 738 -17.37 -13.03 3.88
CA LEU A 738 -16.53 -12.43 4.92
C LEU A 738 -17.36 -11.58 5.89
N LYS A 739 -17.02 -11.70 7.16
CA LYS A 739 -17.49 -10.85 8.24
C LYS A 739 -16.46 -9.76 8.52
N PRO A 740 -16.86 -8.62 9.13
CA PRO A 740 -15.91 -7.61 9.53
C PRO A 740 -14.93 -8.16 10.59
N THR A 741 -13.67 -7.77 10.47
CA THR A 741 -12.73 -7.90 11.59
C THR A 741 -13.21 -6.99 12.72
N THR A 742 -13.18 -7.47 13.95
CA THR A 742 -13.54 -6.67 15.13
C THR A 742 -12.36 -6.52 16.08
N GLY A 743 -12.35 -5.45 16.86
CA GLY A 743 -11.30 -5.19 17.83
C GLY A 743 -11.79 -4.51 19.08
N ILE A 744 -11.19 -4.86 20.23
CA ILE A 744 -11.35 -4.13 21.48
C ILE A 744 -10.05 -3.39 21.72
N SER A 745 -10.15 -2.07 21.90
CA SER A 745 -9.02 -1.18 22.13
C SER A 745 -9.12 -0.59 23.53
N GLU A 746 -8.01 -0.60 24.25
CA GLU A 746 -7.84 -0.04 25.58
C GLU A 746 -6.65 0.91 25.59
N ASP A 747 -6.84 2.12 26.11
CA ASP A 747 -5.82 3.16 26.15
C ASP A 747 -5.75 3.79 27.55
N LEU A 748 -4.54 3.96 28.07
CA LEU A 748 -4.25 4.75 29.25
C LEU A 748 -3.16 5.76 28.90
N THR A 749 -3.43 7.06 29.11
CA THR A 749 -2.44 8.12 28.81
C THR A 749 -2.20 9.01 30.01
N ALA A 750 -0.95 9.52 30.09
CA ALA A 750 -0.56 10.61 30.97
C ALA A 750 -0.01 11.75 30.09
N GLU A 751 -0.58 12.93 30.21
CA GLU A 751 -0.31 14.07 29.35
C GLU A 751 0.07 15.29 30.17
N TRP A 752 1.33 15.68 30.13
CA TRP A 752 1.86 16.84 30.84
C TRP A 752 2.17 17.99 29.88
N TYR A 753 1.41 19.06 29.98
CA TYR A 753 1.46 20.27 29.17
C TYR A 753 2.12 21.42 29.94
N PHE A 754 3.42 21.39 30.07
CA PHE A 754 4.18 22.30 30.94
C PHE A 754 4.47 23.65 30.30
N ALA A 755 4.25 23.83 28.97
CA ALA A 755 4.42 25.09 28.26
C ALA A 755 3.43 25.19 27.07
N LYS A 756 3.30 26.40 26.50
CA LYS A 756 2.40 26.66 25.36
C LYS A 756 2.67 25.78 24.13
N ALA A 757 3.93 25.44 23.87
CA ALA A 757 4.36 24.49 22.83
C ALA A 757 5.28 23.44 23.47
N GLY A 758 5.03 23.07 24.73
CA GLY A 758 5.81 22.10 25.47
C GLY A 758 4.93 21.04 26.12
N SER A 759 5.18 19.77 25.80
CA SER A 759 4.45 18.65 26.36
C SER A 759 5.29 17.39 26.42
N LEU A 760 4.97 16.55 27.38
CA LEU A 760 5.42 15.17 27.50
C LEU A 760 4.18 14.30 27.64
N THR A 761 4.01 13.34 26.73
CA THR A 761 2.88 12.40 26.77
C THR A 761 3.39 10.97 26.79
N PHE A 762 2.77 10.17 27.63
CA PHE A 762 3.01 8.74 27.74
C PHE A 762 1.67 8.00 27.55
N ALA A 763 1.68 6.97 26.73
CA ALA A 763 0.49 6.13 26.51
C ALA A 763 0.85 4.65 26.57
N VAL A 764 -0.05 3.87 27.15
CA VAL A 764 -0.07 2.41 27.10
C VAL A 764 -1.33 2.02 26.37
N PHE A 765 -1.22 1.10 25.43
CA PHE A 765 -2.37 0.65 24.66
C PHE A 765 -2.38 -0.86 24.49
N ASN A 766 -3.59 -1.42 24.34
CA ASN A 766 -3.83 -2.80 23.98
C ASN A 766 -4.95 -2.87 22.95
N LYS A 767 -4.78 -3.69 21.90
CA LYS A 767 -5.79 -3.97 20.88
C LYS A 767 -5.88 -5.47 20.66
N ASN A 768 -7.04 -6.04 20.97
CA ASN A 768 -7.35 -7.45 20.72
C ASN A 768 -8.21 -7.57 19.47
N LEU A 769 -7.78 -8.37 18.50
CA LEU A 769 -8.38 -8.52 17.18
C LEU A 769 -9.03 -9.89 17.05
N HIS A 770 -10.23 -9.92 16.48
CA HIS A 770 -11.00 -11.12 16.16
C HIS A 770 -11.44 -11.10 14.71
N ASP A 771 -11.65 -12.29 14.14
CA ASP A 771 -12.11 -12.45 12.76
C ASP A 771 -11.18 -11.80 11.72
N ILE A 772 -9.86 -11.84 11.96
CA ILE A 772 -8.87 -11.34 11.02
C ILE A 772 -8.99 -12.12 9.71
N VAL A 773 -9.11 -11.38 8.59
CA VAL A 773 -9.14 -11.96 7.25
C VAL A 773 -7.73 -12.38 6.87
N VAL A 774 -7.60 -13.64 6.48
CA VAL A 774 -6.35 -14.26 6.03
C VAL A 774 -6.65 -15.19 4.87
N ASN A 775 -5.69 -15.38 3.97
CA ASN A 775 -5.81 -16.42 2.96
C ASN A 775 -5.68 -17.78 3.65
N THR A 776 -6.70 -18.61 3.48
CA THR A 776 -6.77 -19.95 4.05
C THR A 776 -7.65 -20.83 3.19
N LEU A 777 -7.81 -22.09 3.54
CA LEU A 777 -8.65 -23.02 2.80
C LEU A 777 -10.09 -22.99 3.31
N TYR A 778 -11.02 -23.11 2.38
CA TYR A 778 -12.43 -23.41 2.63
C TYR A 778 -12.96 -24.38 1.61
N ASN A 779 -14.07 -25.09 1.93
CA ASN A 779 -14.67 -26.05 1.04
C ASN A 779 -15.72 -25.39 0.14
N TYR A 780 -15.66 -25.72 -1.16
CA TYR A 780 -16.66 -25.35 -2.15
C TYR A 780 -17.27 -26.63 -2.72
N SER A 781 -18.60 -26.81 -2.61
CA SER A 781 -19.26 -28.01 -3.10
C SER A 781 -19.77 -27.81 -4.52
N LEU A 782 -19.46 -28.75 -5.41
CA LEU A 782 -19.95 -28.79 -6.79
C LEU A 782 -20.44 -30.22 -7.11
N ASN A 783 -21.57 -30.32 -7.78
CA ASN A 783 -22.07 -31.62 -8.27
C ASN A 783 -21.38 -32.01 -9.58
N ASP A 784 -21.03 -33.29 -9.70
CA ASP A 784 -20.55 -33.89 -10.94
C ASP A 784 -21.70 -34.08 -11.94
N THR A 785 -21.39 -34.58 -13.14
CA THR A 785 -22.43 -34.86 -14.17
C THR A 785 -23.41 -35.98 -13.79
N ALA A 786 -23.07 -36.79 -12.78
CA ALA A 786 -23.96 -37.82 -12.22
C ALA A 786 -24.83 -37.26 -11.06
N GLY A 787 -24.70 -35.99 -10.69
CA GLY A 787 -25.41 -35.32 -9.59
C GLY A 787 -24.83 -35.59 -8.20
N GLN A 788 -23.67 -36.22 -8.10
CA GLN A 788 -22.99 -36.44 -6.81
C GLN A 788 -22.19 -35.20 -6.40
N ALA A 789 -22.36 -34.75 -5.15
CA ALA A 789 -21.65 -33.61 -4.61
C ALA A 789 -20.19 -33.96 -4.24
N HIS A 790 -19.26 -33.15 -4.71
CA HIS A 790 -17.85 -33.25 -4.40
C HIS A 790 -17.35 -31.92 -3.82
N ASN A 791 -16.44 -31.98 -2.87
CA ASN A 791 -15.87 -30.81 -2.22
C ASN A 791 -14.53 -30.45 -2.87
N PHE A 792 -14.46 -29.24 -3.41
CA PHE A 792 -13.22 -28.59 -3.82
C PHE A 792 -12.61 -27.87 -2.62
N THR A 793 -11.32 -28.03 -2.45
CA THR A 793 -10.56 -27.26 -1.47
C THR A 793 -10.10 -25.94 -2.10
N VAL A 794 -10.73 -24.83 -1.71
CA VAL A 794 -10.50 -23.52 -2.30
C VAL A 794 -9.59 -22.70 -1.39
N THR A 795 -8.52 -22.15 -1.95
CA THR A 795 -7.64 -21.17 -1.28
C THR A 795 -8.18 -19.76 -1.52
N GLY A 796 -8.40 -19.01 -0.47
CA GLY A 796 -8.88 -17.63 -0.59
C GLY A 796 -9.04 -16.94 0.77
N PRO A 797 -9.49 -15.67 0.79
CA PRO A 797 -9.67 -14.94 2.04
C PRO A 797 -10.80 -15.52 2.89
N ALA A 798 -10.55 -15.69 4.19
CA ALA A 798 -11.53 -16.11 5.19
C ALA A 798 -11.24 -15.47 6.57
N ASN A 799 -12.24 -15.40 7.45
CA ASN A 799 -12.08 -14.94 8.83
C ASN A 799 -11.39 -16.05 9.68
N GLY A 800 -10.14 -16.31 9.38
CA GLY A 800 -9.40 -17.49 9.83
C GLY A 800 -8.42 -17.25 10.98
N ALA A 801 -8.27 -16.00 11.47
CA ALA A 801 -7.27 -15.70 12.48
C ALA A 801 -7.77 -14.71 13.55
N HIS A 802 -7.03 -14.67 14.66
CA HIS A 802 -7.13 -13.67 15.71
C HIS A 802 -5.73 -13.18 16.11
N GLY A 803 -5.66 -12.09 16.88
CA GLY A 803 -4.36 -11.58 17.28
C GLY A 803 -4.45 -10.38 18.23
N TYR A 804 -3.29 -9.83 18.56
CA TYR A 804 -3.21 -8.62 19.38
C TYR A 804 -2.07 -7.71 18.95
N ALA A 805 -2.20 -6.43 19.29
CA ALA A 805 -1.13 -5.46 19.26
C ALA A 805 -1.18 -4.64 20.58
N ASN A 806 -0.11 -4.68 21.35
CA ASN A 806 0.00 -3.90 22.58
C ASN A 806 1.33 -3.16 22.66
N GLY A 807 1.37 -2.06 23.40
CA GLY A 807 2.60 -1.31 23.45
C GLY A 807 2.54 -0.02 24.24
N ILE A 808 3.62 0.75 24.08
CA ILE A 808 3.78 2.07 24.69
C ILE A 808 4.13 3.11 23.66
N GLU A 809 3.69 4.33 23.87
CA GLU A 809 4.06 5.53 23.11
C GLU A 809 4.57 6.60 24.08
N ILE A 810 5.67 7.25 23.73
CA ILE A 810 6.21 8.43 24.42
C ILE A 810 6.37 9.51 23.38
N ALA A 811 5.88 10.73 23.67
CA ALA A 811 6.10 11.88 22.81
C ALA A 811 6.46 13.10 23.66
N TYR A 812 7.50 13.80 23.21
CA TYR A 812 8.01 15.02 23.83
C TYR A 812 8.11 16.11 22.76
N GLN A 813 7.72 17.31 23.12
CA GLN A 813 7.99 18.50 22.32
C GLN A 813 8.23 19.70 23.23
N GLN A 814 9.16 20.58 22.85
CA GLN A 814 9.41 21.84 23.56
C GLN A 814 10.18 22.82 22.69
N TYR A 815 9.88 24.12 22.82
CA TYR A 815 10.79 25.21 22.48
C TYR A 815 11.47 25.73 23.74
N TYR A 816 12.78 25.93 23.66
CA TYR A 816 13.63 26.26 24.82
C TYR A 816 13.74 27.77 24.99
N ASP A 817 12.74 28.39 25.63
CA ASP A 817 12.72 29.84 25.87
C ASP A 817 13.65 30.29 27.01
N PHE A 818 14.13 29.35 27.84
CA PHE A 818 14.99 29.58 29.00
C PHE A 818 16.48 29.55 28.69
N VAL A 819 16.86 29.28 27.43
CA VAL A 819 18.27 29.27 26.98
C VAL A 819 18.78 30.69 26.70
N PRO A 820 20.12 30.88 26.66
CA PRO A 820 20.71 32.15 26.26
C PRO A 820 20.15 32.69 24.94
N ASP A 821 20.16 34.01 24.78
CA ASP A 821 19.46 34.70 23.67
C ASP A 821 19.87 34.19 22.29
N TRP A 822 21.13 33.82 22.08
CA TRP A 822 21.61 33.29 20.80
C TRP A 822 21.07 31.87 20.45
N LEU A 823 20.59 31.09 21.45
CA LEU A 823 19.95 29.81 21.28
C LEU A 823 18.40 29.89 21.33
N ARG A 824 17.82 31.03 21.65
CA ARG A 824 16.36 31.20 21.65
C ARG A 824 15.79 30.91 20.28
N GLY A 825 14.70 30.15 20.25
CA GLY A 825 14.09 29.67 19.02
C GLY A 825 14.42 28.22 18.68
N ILE A 826 15.36 27.60 19.40
CA ILE A 826 15.58 26.15 19.28
C ILE A 826 14.42 25.40 19.94
N GLY A 827 13.93 24.38 19.26
CA GLY A 827 12.95 23.42 19.74
C GLY A 827 13.32 22.01 19.36
N THR A 828 12.79 21.05 20.11
CA THR A 828 12.89 19.62 19.78
C THR A 828 11.52 18.96 19.83
N GLN A 829 11.37 17.95 18.99
CA GLN A 829 10.25 17.04 18.99
C GLN A 829 10.81 15.62 18.92
N ALA A 830 10.36 14.75 19.80
CA ALA A 830 10.78 13.36 19.85
C ALA A 830 9.60 12.44 20.11
N SER A 831 9.54 11.31 19.44
CA SER A 831 8.60 10.26 19.78
C SER A 831 9.24 8.89 19.68
N PHE A 832 8.77 8.01 20.55
CA PHE A 832 9.14 6.60 20.59
C PHE A 832 7.91 5.75 20.73
N THR A 833 7.79 4.71 19.91
CA THR A 833 6.72 3.72 20.01
C THR A 833 7.33 2.33 20.08
N LEU A 834 6.86 1.52 21.02
CA LEU A 834 7.17 0.09 21.13
C LEU A 834 5.87 -0.68 21.00
N VAL A 835 5.82 -1.64 20.07
CA VAL A 835 4.64 -2.48 19.84
C VAL A 835 5.07 -3.95 19.84
N ASN A 836 4.32 -4.77 20.57
CA ASN A 836 4.38 -6.22 20.48
C ASN A 836 3.10 -6.71 19.81
N SER A 837 3.23 -7.66 18.91
CA SER A 837 2.08 -8.22 18.19
C SER A 837 2.23 -9.71 17.97
N LYS A 838 1.09 -10.37 17.81
CA LYS A 838 1.02 -11.78 17.43
C LYS A 838 -0.25 -12.01 16.61
N ARG A 839 -0.17 -12.88 15.61
CA ARG A 839 -1.31 -13.40 14.84
C ARG A 839 -1.32 -14.92 14.94
N GLN A 840 -2.49 -15.49 15.16
CA GLN A 840 -2.68 -16.93 15.29
C GLN A 840 -3.88 -17.36 14.45
N LEU A 841 -3.79 -18.52 13.82
CA LEU A 841 -4.91 -19.13 13.14
C LEU A 841 -5.94 -19.63 14.17
N ASN A 842 -7.23 -19.54 13.83
CA ASN A 842 -8.32 -20.08 14.67
C ASN A 842 -8.26 -21.60 14.73
N ASN A 843 -7.88 -22.24 13.59
CA ASN A 843 -7.71 -23.68 13.47
C ASN A 843 -6.31 -23.97 12.90
N PRO A 844 -5.26 -23.93 13.73
CA PRO A 844 -3.92 -24.20 13.24
C PRO A 844 -3.77 -25.69 12.89
N VAL A 845 -3.60 -26.01 11.62
CA VAL A 845 -3.09 -27.30 11.18
C VAL A 845 -1.56 -27.17 11.17
N ARG A 846 -0.88 -27.74 12.15
CA ARG A 846 0.56 -27.71 12.27
C ARG A 846 1.12 -29.09 11.96
N SER A 847 1.53 -29.28 10.71
CA SER A 847 2.49 -30.32 10.39
C SER A 847 3.89 -29.81 10.76
N ALA A 848 4.72 -30.65 11.35
CA ALA A 848 6.15 -30.34 11.54
C ALA A 848 6.87 -30.21 10.22
N TRP A 849 6.35 -30.82 9.18
CA TRP A 849 6.87 -30.82 7.82
C TRP A 849 5.83 -30.25 6.87
N CYS A 850 6.24 -29.33 6.04
CA CYS A 850 5.42 -28.86 4.94
C CYS A 850 5.41 -29.96 3.87
N THR A 851 4.25 -30.27 3.34
CA THR A 851 4.14 -31.22 2.23
C THR A 851 4.16 -30.48 0.90
N GLY A 852 4.87 -31.02 -0.07
CA GLY A 852 4.95 -30.48 -1.42
C GLY A 852 3.64 -30.55 -2.16
N GLY A 853 3.51 -29.72 -3.20
CA GLY A 853 2.36 -29.66 -4.09
C GLY A 853 1.24 -28.73 -3.63
N ALA A 854 0.26 -28.52 -4.51
CA ALA A 854 -0.93 -27.71 -4.26
C ALA A 854 -1.89 -28.31 -3.22
N ALA A 855 -1.44 -29.30 -2.45
CA ALA A 855 -2.28 -30.03 -1.53
C ALA A 855 -2.62 -29.20 -0.28
N ALA A 856 -3.78 -29.52 0.28
CA ALA A 856 -4.41 -28.93 1.44
C ALA A 856 -3.55 -28.85 2.71
N ASP A 857 -2.44 -29.55 2.77
CA ASP A 857 -1.58 -29.63 3.96
C ASP A 857 -0.73 -28.38 4.20
N ASN A 858 -0.64 -27.47 3.22
CA ASN A 858 0.09 -26.20 3.31
C ASN A 858 -0.81 -25.02 3.72
N LEU A 859 -1.85 -25.26 4.47
CA LEU A 859 -2.79 -24.30 5.01
C LEU A 859 -2.14 -23.07 5.68
N ASN A 860 -0.93 -23.22 6.14
CA ASN A 860 -0.22 -22.23 6.93
C ASN A 860 0.86 -21.48 6.14
N LEU A 861 1.08 -21.76 4.85
CA LEU A 861 2.16 -21.14 4.07
C LEU A 861 2.14 -19.61 4.16
N ALA A 862 0.99 -18.99 3.99
CA ALA A 862 0.85 -17.53 4.02
C ALA A 862 0.96 -16.91 5.43
N ILE A 863 0.92 -17.71 6.49
CA ILE A 863 0.91 -17.22 7.88
C ILE A 863 2.11 -17.73 8.66
N ASN A 864 2.39 -19.02 8.59
CA ASN A 864 3.47 -19.67 9.33
C ASN A 864 4.71 -19.90 8.47
N GLY A 865 4.55 -19.85 7.15
CA GLY A 865 5.61 -20.14 6.19
C GLY A 865 6.02 -21.59 6.13
N CYS A 866 6.85 -21.90 5.12
CA CYS A 866 7.49 -23.18 4.92
C CYS A 866 8.89 -22.92 4.35
N ASP A 867 9.91 -23.40 5.03
CA ASP A 867 11.29 -23.22 4.64
C ASP A 867 11.71 -24.21 3.52
N THR A 868 12.84 -23.96 2.88
CA THR A 868 13.43 -24.83 1.86
C THR A 868 13.92 -26.18 2.40
N ASN A 869 14.02 -26.35 3.70
CA ASN A 869 14.19 -27.66 4.35
C ASN A 869 12.85 -28.33 4.70
N MET A 870 11.72 -27.82 4.21
CA MET A 870 10.37 -28.35 4.44
C MET A 870 9.84 -28.23 5.87
N GLN A 871 10.40 -27.33 6.70
CA GLN A 871 9.92 -27.06 8.06
C GLN A 871 9.15 -25.75 8.15
N SER A 872 8.07 -25.72 8.96
CA SER A 872 7.32 -24.50 9.23
C SER A 872 8.08 -23.58 10.20
N PHE A 873 8.00 -22.24 9.97
CA PHE A 873 8.58 -21.23 10.87
C PHE A 873 7.79 -21.02 12.17
N GLY A 874 6.59 -21.59 12.32
CA GLY A 874 5.72 -21.37 13.46
C GLY A 874 4.94 -20.05 13.38
N ASP A 875 4.59 -19.49 14.55
CA ASP A 875 3.79 -18.25 14.60
C ASP A 875 4.66 -17.03 14.27
N LEU A 876 4.34 -16.37 13.18
CA LEU A 876 5.00 -15.13 12.74
C LEU A 876 4.29 -13.89 13.34
N PRO A 877 4.98 -12.74 13.45
CA PRO A 877 4.38 -11.49 13.90
C PRO A 877 3.33 -10.99 12.90
N LEU A 878 2.57 -9.96 13.31
CA LEU A 878 1.69 -9.24 12.39
C LEU A 878 2.52 -8.55 11.29
N GLN A 879 1.99 -8.62 10.08
CA GLN A 879 2.58 -8.06 8.87
C GLN A 879 2.57 -6.53 8.92
N GLY A 880 3.63 -5.87 8.40
CA GLY A 880 3.74 -4.41 8.33
C GLY A 880 4.10 -3.73 9.67
N LEU A 881 4.16 -4.46 10.79
CA LEU A 881 4.33 -3.93 12.12
C LEU A 881 5.79 -3.92 12.57
N SER A 882 6.40 -2.72 12.65
CA SER A 882 7.70 -2.54 13.28
C SER A 882 7.58 -2.53 14.81
N ARG A 883 8.42 -3.32 15.48
CA ARG A 883 8.41 -3.37 16.95
C ARG A 883 8.78 -2.04 17.60
N LYS A 884 9.69 -1.28 16.98
CA LYS A 884 10.16 0.00 17.50
C LYS A 884 10.14 1.06 16.40
N THR A 885 9.64 2.25 16.72
CA THR A 885 9.75 3.43 15.85
C THR A 885 10.24 4.62 16.65
N VAL A 886 11.06 5.46 16.03
CA VAL A 886 11.62 6.69 16.62
C VAL A 886 11.45 7.80 15.60
N ASN A 887 10.86 8.92 16.02
CA ASN A 887 10.92 10.18 15.28
C ASN A 887 11.63 11.21 16.16
N PHE A 888 12.60 11.91 15.61
CA PHE A 888 13.33 12.96 16.31
C PHE A 888 13.52 14.16 15.37
N ALA A 889 13.17 15.34 15.82
CA ALA A 889 13.38 16.56 15.06
C ALA A 889 13.95 17.67 15.92
N VAL A 890 14.90 18.41 15.36
CA VAL A 890 15.39 19.68 15.88
C VAL A 890 14.84 20.80 15.00
N MET A 891 14.30 21.82 15.63
CA MET A 891 13.69 22.97 14.98
C MET A 891 14.37 24.23 15.44
N TYR A 892 14.44 25.23 14.57
CA TYR A 892 14.86 26.57 14.94
C TYR A 892 13.92 27.57 14.27
N GLU A 893 13.34 28.45 15.09
CA GLU A 893 12.43 29.49 14.62
C GLU A 893 12.77 30.80 15.34
N ARG A 894 13.45 31.71 14.63
CA ARG A 894 13.79 33.04 15.14
C ARG A 894 13.85 34.08 14.02
N GLY A 895 13.15 35.18 14.22
CA GLY A 895 13.04 36.24 13.21
C GLY A 895 12.52 35.68 11.88
N PRO A 896 13.21 35.93 10.75
CA PRO A 896 12.76 35.49 9.46
C PRO A 896 13.14 34.02 9.14
N ILE A 897 13.91 33.35 9.99
CA ILE A 897 14.46 32.02 9.72
C ILE A 897 13.63 30.95 10.42
N GLN A 898 13.25 29.92 9.68
CA GLN A 898 12.64 28.70 10.20
C GLN A 898 13.40 27.52 9.63
N THR A 899 13.88 26.62 10.47
CA THR A 899 14.55 25.39 10.03
C THR A 899 14.00 24.19 10.78
N ARG A 900 14.07 23.03 10.12
CA ARG A 900 13.78 21.74 10.73
C ARG A 900 14.74 20.70 10.18
N LEU A 901 15.26 19.86 11.05
CA LEU A 901 15.99 18.64 10.71
C LEU A 901 15.31 17.50 11.43
N ALA A 902 14.84 16.50 10.71
CA ALA A 902 14.03 15.42 11.24
C ALA A 902 14.60 14.05 10.83
N TYR A 903 14.76 13.17 11.79
CA TYR A 903 15.17 11.79 11.59
C TYR A 903 14.05 10.84 11.98
N ASN A 904 13.61 10.01 11.03
CA ASN A 904 12.59 8.99 11.22
C ASN A 904 13.25 7.62 11.10
N TRP A 905 13.05 6.75 12.09
CA TRP A 905 13.62 5.42 12.12
C TRP A 905 12.57 4.39 12.56
N ARG A 906 12.63 3.22 11.94
CA ARG A 906 11.83 2.06 12.32
C ARG A 906 12.68 0.78 12.33
N SER A 907 12.39 -0.10 13.27
CA SER A 907 13.06 -1.40 13.36
C SER A 907 12.54 -2.36 12.29
N ARG A 908 13.27 -3.46 12.08
CA ARG A 908 12.89 -4.59 11.25
C ARG A 908 11.43 -5.02 11.50
N PHE A 909 10.73 -5.40 10.41
CA PHE A 909 9.34 -5.90 10.47
C PHE A 909 9.06 -6.89 9.34
N LEU A 910 8.09 -7.79 9.57
CA LEU A 910 7.63 -8.76 8.57
C LEU A 910 6.86 -8.00 7.46
N LEU A 911 7.33 -8.10 6.22
CA LEU A 911 6.62 -7.63 5.03
C LEU A 911 5.50 -8.60 4.64
N GLY A 912 5.79 -9.89 4.67
CA GLY A 912 4.87 -10.94 4.30
C GLY A 912 5.56 -12.30 4.29
N VAL A 913 4.81 -13.30 3.87
CA VAL A 913 5.33 -14.61 3.53
C VAL A 913 5.12 -14.79 2.04
N ASN A 914 6.21 -14.80 1.27
CA ASN A 914 6.18 -14.98 -0.17
C ASN A 914 6.21 -16.46 -0.51
N ASN A 915 5.35 -16.87 -1.42
CA ASN A 915 5.36 -18.22 -1.95
C ASN A 915 6.39 -18.30 -3.07
N PHE A 916 7.34 -19.20 -2.87
CA PHE A 916 8.31 -19.60 -3.88
C PHE A 916 8.07 -21.08 -4.16
N GLY A 917 8.04 -21.45 -5.43
CA GLY A 917 7.79 -22.82 -5.83
C GLY A 917 8.90 -23.34 -6.73
N THR A 918 9.09 -24.64 -6.71
CA THR A 918 9.90 -25.36 -7.67
C THR A 918 9.07 -26.51 -8.23
N ASN A 919 9.25 -26.83 -9.51
CA ASN A 919 8.46 -27.83 -10.20
C ASN A 919 9.38 -28.95 -10.75
N GLY A 920 8.81 -30.11 -10.93
CA GLY A 920 9.47 -31.21 -11.58
C GLY A 920 10.68 -31.76 -10.81
N THR A 921 11.77 -31.98 -11.51
CA THR A 921 13.03 -32.51 -10.94
C THR A 921 13.81 -31.50 -10.11
N ASP A 922 13.43 -30.21 -10.20
CA ASP A 922 14.02 -29.14 -9.40
C ASP A 922 13.46 -29.07 -7.98
N ALA A 923 12.34 -29.74 -7.75
CA ALA A 923 11.67 -29.78 -6.46
C ALA A 923 12.18 -30.97 -5.64
N ILE A 924 13.13 -30.71 -4.76
CA ILE A 924 13.67 -31.74 -3.89
C ILE A 924 12.90 -31.84 -2.59
N ASP A 925 12.41 -33.04 -2.30
CA ASP A 925 11.69 -33.33 -1.07
C ASP A 925 12.68 -33.61 0.07
N LEU A 926 12.68 -32.72 1.05
CA LEU A 926 13.49 -32.84 2.27
C LEU A 926 12.68 -33.29 3.49
N ASN A 927 11.45 -33.75 3.31
CA ASN A 927 10.65 -34.35 4.37
C ASN A 927 11.15 -35.81 4.62
N PRO A 928 11.77 -36.13 5.76
CA PRO A 928 12.32 -37.46 6.03
C PRO A 928 11.25 -38.56 6.10
N ASN A 929 9.98 -38.20 6.21
CA ASN A 929 8.87 -39.15 6.23
C ASN A 929 8.30 -39.43 4.83
N SER A 930 8.81 -38.75 3.80
CA SER A 930 8.34 -38.91 2.43
C SER A 930 9.05 -40.09 1.73
N PRO A 931 8.34 -40.82 0.86
CA PRO A 931 8.97 -41.86 0.05
C PRO A 931 9.95 -41.30 -1.00
N THR A 932 9.88 -40.01 -1.30
CA THR A 932 10.76 -39.30 -2.25
C THR A 932 11.86 -38.50 -1.55
N PHE A 933 12.06 -38.68 -0.25
CA PHE A 933 13.07 -37.98 0.53
C PHE A 933 14.47 -38.01 -0.14
N ARG A 934 15.01 -36.79 -0.39
CA ARG A 934 16.30 -36.54 -1.04
C ARG A 934 16.46 -37.16 -2.43
N ASN A 935 15.37 -37.54 -3.06
CA ASN A 935 15.39 -38.10 -4.41
C ASN A 935 15.42 -36.97 -5.46
N ILE A 936 16.59 -36.71 -6.03
CA ILE A 936 16.85 -35.70 -7.05
C ILE A 936 16.24 -36.01 -8.42
N THR A 937 15.79 -37.25 -8.63
CA THR A 937 15.17 -37.68 -9.90
C THR A 937 13.63 -37.75 -9.80
N ALA A 938 13.09 -37.54 -8.60
CA ALA A 938 11.62 -37.50 -8.41
C ALA A 938 11.06 -36.23 -9.03
N ASN A 939 9.97 -36.41 -9.76
CA ASN A 939 9.21 -35.27 -10.30
C ASN A 939 8.20 -34.80 -9.24
N ASN A 940 8.62 -33.87 -8.39
CA ASN A 940 7.81 -33.32 -7.30
C ASN A 940 7.66 -31.81 -7.46
N ASP A 941 6.44 -31.31 -7.24
CA ASP A 941 6.23 -29.88 -7.08
C ASP A 941 6.36 -29.54 -5.61
N GLN A 942 7.19 -28.55 -5.29
CA GLN A 942 7.39 -28.05 -3.92
C GLN A 942 6.96 -26.60 -3.83
N ALA A 943 6.25 -26.25 -2.75
CA ALA A 943 5.88 -24.89 -2.45
C ALA A 943 6.54 -24.46 -1.13
N TYR A 944 7.24 -23.34 -1.17
CA TYR A 944 7.86 -22.73 0.00
C TYR A 944 7.16 -21.42 0.33
N GLY A 945 7.02 -21.12 1.60
CA GLY A 945 6.52 -19.84 2.10
C GLY A 945 7.60 -19.18 2.94
N LEU A 946 8.41 -18.29 2.35
CA LEU A 946 9.55 -17.69 3.00
C LEU A 946 9.20 -16.34 3.62
N PRO A 947 9.41 -16.13 4.94
CA PRO A 947 9.18 -14.85 5.58
C PRO A 947 10.14 -13.79 5.05
N LEU A 948 9.60 -12.72 4.47
CA LEU A 948 10.34 -11.54 4.04
C LEU A 948 10.25 -10.45 5.10
N TYR A 949 11.39 -9.91 5.47
CA TYR A 949 11.49 -8.79 6.39
C TYR A 949 12.12 -7.58 5.73
N GLN A 950 11.54 -6.42 5.92
CA GLN A 950 12.28 -5.18 5.71
C GLN A 950 13.16 -4.94 6.94
N GLU A 951 14.44 -4.73 6.70
CA GLU A 951 15.39 -4.41 7.77
C GLU A 951 15.17 -3.01 8.34
N ALA A 952 15.84 -2.71 9.45
CA ALA A 952 15.73 -1.41 10.07
C ALA A 952 16.09 -0.30 9.09
N TYR A 953 15.28 0.74 9.06
CA TYR A 953 15.39 1.84 8.11
C TYR A 953 15.31 3.18 8.82
N GLY A 954 16.21 4.12 8.48
CA GLY A 954 16.21 5.47 9.01
C GLY A 954 16.49 6.49 7.92
N GLN A 955 15.71 7.58 7.91
CA GLN A 955 15.79 8.65 6.92
C GLN A 955 15.94 10.00 7.61
N LEU A 956 16.88 10.81 7.13
CA LEU A 956 17.08 12.19 7.57
C LEU A 956 16.51 13.15 6.52
N ASP A 957 15.62 14.05 6.97
CA ASP A 957 14.99 15.09 6.16
C ASP A 957 15.29 16.47 6.76
N GLY A 958 15.34 17.49 5.92
CA GLY A 958 15.62 18.83 6.35
C GLY A 958 14.84 19.89 5.59
N SER A 959 14.58 21.04 6.24
CA SER A 959 14.03 22.20 5.58
C SER A 959 14.57 23.50 6.20
N ILE A 960 14.70 24.52 5.36
CA ILE A 960 15.02 25.89 5.76
C ILE A 960 14.14 26.87 4.99
N PHE A 961 13.46 27.74 5.71
CA PHE A 961 12.63 28.80 5.14
C PHE A 961 13.12 30.15 5.62
N TYR A 962 13.08 31.14 4.72
CA TYR A 962 13.37 32.54 5.02
C TYR A 962 12.14 33.40 4.66
N GLN A 963 11.62 34.12 5.67
CA GLN A 963 10.51 35.04 5.55
C GLN A 963 11.01 36.42 5.17
N PHE A 964 10.94 36.82 3.90
CA PHE A 964 11.42 38.10 3.40
C PHE A 964 10.50 39.25 3.85
N THR A 965 9.19 39.01 3.84
CA THR A 965 8.16 39.94 4.33
C THR A 965 7.09 39.13 5.05
N PRO A 966 6.18 39.70 5.80
CA PRO A 966 5.07 38.97 6.42
C PRO A 966 4.21 38.16 5.41
N LYS A 967 4.32 38.48 4.12
CA LYS A 967 3.54 37.88 3.05
C LYS A 967 4.35 36.96 2.13
N PHE A 968 5.67 37.06 2.09
CA PHE A 968 6.52 36.35 1.13
C PHE A 968 7.64 35.57 1.79
N ARG A 969 7.72 34.27 1.48
CA ARG A 969 8.79 33.39 1.96
C ARG A 969 9.35 32.53 0.83
N ILE A 970 10.59 32.11 1.00
CA ILE A 970 11.26 31.08 0.16
C ILE A 970 11.82 30.01 1.09
N GLY A 971 11.78 28.77 0.62
CA GLY A 971 12.30 27.61 1.32
C GLY A 971 13.10 26.67 0.44
N LEU A 972 14.02 25.96 1.07
CA LEU A 972 14.72 24.80 0.52
C LEU A 972 14.38 23.61 1.40
N GLU A 973 14.00 22.54 0.79
CA GLU A 973 13.66 21.28 1.45
C GLU A 973 14.51 20.14 0.87
N ALA A 974 14.83 19.17 1.70
CA ALA A 974 15.58 17.99 1.32
C ALA A 974 15.02 16.75 1.99
N GLN A 975 14.82 15.68 1.25
CA GLN A 975 14.45 14.36 1.76
C GLN A 975 15.55 13.36 1.51
N ASN A 976 15.64 12.38 2.41
CA ASN A 976 16.60 11.29 2.33
C ASN A 976 18.05 11.81 2.20
N LEU A 977 18.45 12.79 3.02
CA LEU A 977 19.79 13.34 3.05
C LEU A 977 20.88 12.29 3.33
N THR A 978 20.51 11.21 3.99
CA THR A 978 21.37 10.06 4.31
C THR A 978 21.57 9.12 3.15
N ASN A 979 20.84 9.30 2.03
CA ASN A 979 20.84 8.35 0.88
C ASN A 979 20.66 6.91 1.33
N THR A 980 19.70 6.69 2.24
CA THR A 980 19.50 5.38 2.88
C THR A 980 18.96 4.36 1.89
N THR A 981 19.58 3.19 1.85
CA THR A 981 19.08 2.01 1.10
C THR A 981 18.08 1.25 1.97
N VAL A 982 16.93 0.92 1.39
CA VAL A 982 15.97 -0.02 1.99
C VAL A 982 16.46 -1.42 1.69
N LYS A 983 16.63 -2.24 2.73
CA LYS A 983 17.07 -3.63 2.60
C LYS A 983 15.94 -4.58 3.03
N GLN A 984 15.73 -5.61 2.24
CA GLN A 984 14.88 -6.74 2.59
C GLN A 984 15.71 -7.99 2.80
N THR A 985 15.31 -8.80 3.75
CA THR A 985 15.94 -10.10 4.02
C THR A 985 14.89 -11.19 4.01
N MET A 986 15.31 -12.35 3.56
CA MET A 986 14.53 -13.56 3.51
C MET A 986 15.04 -14.51 4.59
N VAL A 987 14.16 -15.08 5.39
CA VAL A 987 14.53 -16.00 6.44
C VAL A 987 14.44 -17.42 5.91
N GLN A 988 15.57 -18.12 6.01
CA GLN A 988 15.68 -19.57 5.78
C GLN A 988 16.45 -20.20 6.94
N HIS A 989 16.37 -21.51 7.14
CA HIS A 989 17.12 -22.19 8.22
C HIS A 989 18.64 -22.02 8.11
N VAL A 990 19.13 -21.77 6.90
CA VAL A 990 20.55 -21.51 6.62
C VAL A 990 20.99 -20.08 6.96
N GLY A 991 20.06 -19.19 7.30
CA GLY A 991 20.37 -17.84 7.72
C GLY A 991 19.30 -16.80 7.41
N ASN A 992 19.58 -15.56 7.82
CA ASN A 992 18.85 -14.38 7.43
C ASN A 992 19.54 -13.79 6.21
N LEU A 993 19.03 -14.09 5.03
CA LEU A 993 19.70 -13.84 3.76
C LEU A 993 19.24 -12.53 3.13
N GLY A 994 20.14 -11.78 2.52
CA GLY A 994 19.79 -10.60 1.76
C GLY A 994 18.94 -11.00 0.54
N HIS A 995 17.80 -10.31 0.35
CA HIS A 995 16.89 -10.61 -0.76
C HIS A 995 16.74 -9.43 -1.71
N ALA A 996 16.50 -8.21 -1.18
CA ALA A 996 16.31 -7.03 -2.02
C ALA A 996 16.94 -5.78 -1.41
N TRP A 997 17.39 -4.89 -2.27
CA TRP A 997 17.96 -3.58 -1.94
C TRP A 997 17.35 -2.54 -2.86
N PHE A 998 16.91 -1.41 -2.28
CA PHE A 998 16.26 -0.33 -3.01
C PHE A 998 16.87 0.99 -2.63
N THR A 999 17.12 1.85 -3.62
CA THR A 999 17.54 3.22 -3.38
C THR A 999 16.73 4.19 -4.22
N THR A 1000 16.33 5.30 -3.61
CA THR A 1000 15.59 6.38 -4.28
C THR A 1000 16.43 7.63 -4.46
N GLY A 1001 17.59 7.68 -3.82
CA GLY A 1001 18.45 8.84 -3.76
C GLY A 1001 17.86 10.03 -2.97
N PRO A 1002 18.64 11.04 -2.67
CA PRO A 1002 18.16 12.31 -2.13
C PRO A 1002 17.27 13.08 -3.10
N ARG A 1003 16.27 13.79 -2.53
CA ARG A 1003 15.37 14.69 -3.25
C ARG A 1003 15.43 16.09 -2.65
N TYR A 1004 15.53 17.09 -3.51
CA TYR A 1004 15.60 18.51 -3.12
C TYR A 1004 14.45 19.29 -3.72
N THR A 1005 13.91 20.26 -2.97
CA THR A 1005 12.81 21.12 -3.44
C THR A 1005 13.08 22.57 -3.07
N VAL A 1006 12.90 23.46 -4.03
CA VAL A 1006 12.82 24.90 -3.81
C VAL A 1006 11.36 25.31 -3.83
N GLN A 1007 10.91 26.06 -2.84
CA GLN A 1007 9.53 26.52 -2.70
C GLN A 1007 9.48 28.01 -2.47
N ALA A 1008 8.49 28.68 -3.07
CA ALA A 1008 8.13 30.07 -2.78
C ALA A 1008 6.65 30.16 -2.46
N SER A 1009 6.27 30.97 -1.47
CA SER A 1009 4.87 31.22 -1.14
C SER A 1009 4.60 32.68 -0.85
N TYR A 1010 3.41 33.14 -1.27
CA TYR A 1010 2.94 34.52 -1.10
C TYR A 1010 1.50 34.54 -0.56
N ASP A 1011 1.31 35.21 0.58
CA ASP A 1011 0.02 35.45 1.23
C ASP A 1011 -0.45 36.88 0.95
N PHE A 1012 -1.69 37.12 0.52
CA PHE A 1012 -2.21 38.44 0.20
C PHE A 1012 -3.65 38.69 0.70
#